data_438206c0231fed2cba34bbe5041300be
#
_entry.id   438206c0231fed2cba34bbe5041300be
#
_cell.length_a   1.000
_cell.length_b   1.000
_cell.length_c   1.000
_cell.angle_alpha   90.00
_cell.angle_beta   90.00
_cell.angle_gamma   90.00
#
_symmetry.space_group_name_H-M   'P 1'
#
loop_
_entity.id
_entity.type
_entity.pdbx_description
1 polymer ?
#
loop_
_entity_poly.entity_id
_entity_poly.type
_entity_poly.pdbx_seq_one_letter_code
_entity_poly.pdbx_strand_id
1 'polypeptide(L)'
;MKTDHLQVVNGTTRTPAGHMEEQSAARSTVSSFERRESMQHFETTDMALFVRTSSEAMDGWDRSRIVDALLRETFIDEGTAEDISLEVENDIKRSGIKMITAPLIREMVNAKLLERGLESARRLHTRLGVPLFDVDQLITRPNKENANVPHGPEATNLTLAENIKKEYALLNVFSQEVGDAHMRGDIHLHDLGFIDRPYCSGQSLEYIKKFGLNLPNSLAMAKPAKHPEVLLAHMVKFAAALQSHFAGAIGWDAVNLFFAPYLRGLPAREVRQLAQMLIFEFSQQAVARGGQAIFTDINLYWEIPKHFENTPAIGPGGEFTGHTYAEYLPEAQNFVWTLFDVYREGDGTGRPFFFPKPLVHITEKFFKTPGHEKFLHHICDIAGEKGNTYFVFDRGETAKISECCRLSFKLEKSDLDDAVHPWKMRYSALQNVTINLPRIAYEAMGDDTRLFSLLTERIGIAAQGHLQKKAFIQRLLALGETGPLALLTMDRDGEPYLRMHRVTYLIGMVGLNEMVQYHTGEELHESQEAIKFGLKIIAHMNLVAARLGKQHNMRFVLEQTPAESTAYRFAKLDMRLFPETLKVVKGNVNREEIYYTNSTLFNVGAPVDPIDRVKREGLFHPLIEAGSLTHVWLGESHPSPESLANFVVKTFRMTQNDQVAFSPELTTCVSCGRTTRGLHDTCAYCDSRNVEQITRITGYFTKVSSWNKGKRGELTDRFRNMHLSADPS
;
A
#
# COMPACT_ATOMS: atom_id res chain seq x y z
N MET A 1 44.02 28.58 -28.85
CA MET A 1 44.30 29.95 -29.26
C MET A 1 43.25 30.88 -28.69
N LYS A 2 43.74 31.77 -27.79
CA LYS A 2 43.16 33.01 -27.22
C LYS A 2 41.90 32.85 -26.37
N THR A 3 41.89 32.78 -25.06
CA THR A 3 42.28 33.72 -23.94
C THR A 3 41.93 35.17 -24.18
N ASP A 4 41.09 35.66 -23.29
CA ASP A 4 41.28 36.91 -22.53
C ASP A 4 39.98 37.21 -21.76
N HIS A 5 39.99 37.26 -20.54
CA HIS A 5 40.46 38.09 -19.40
C HIS A 5 39.32 38.92 -18.77
N LEU A 6 39.19 38.70 -17.51
CA LEU A 6 38.52 39.48 -16.47
C LEU A 6 39.01 40.95 -16.42
N GLN A 7 38.14 41.86 -16.02
CA GLN A 7 38.54 42.98 -15.15
C GLN A 7 37.44 43.37 -14.16
N VAL A 8 37.85 43.40 -12.92
CA VAL A 8 37.18 43.95 -11.73
C VAL A 8 37.53 45.44 -11.68
N VAL A 9 36.58 46.31 -11.36
CA VAL A 9 36.88 47.67 -10.85
C VAL A 9 36.00 47.99 -9.65
N ASN A 10 36.67 48.15 -8.51
CA ASN A 10 36.20 48.79 -7.29
C ASN A 10 36.13 50.32 -7.46
N GLY A 11 35.19 50.94 -6.75
CA GLY A 11 35.20 52.41 -6.62
C GLY A 11 34.19 52.92 -5.60
N THR A 12 34.70 53.22 -4.43
CA THR A 12 34.05 53.85 -3.28
C THR A 12 33.75 55.37 -3.56
N THR A 13 32.65 55.97 -3.01
CA THR A 13 32.65 56.94 -1.91
C THR A 13 31.40 57.83 -1.86
N ARG A 14 30.93 58.02 -0.61
CA ARG A 14 30.37 59.18 0.11
C ARG A 14 29.04 59.84 -0.24
N THR A 15 28.21 59.83 0.79
CA THR A 15 27.07 60.70 1.18
C THR A 15 27.41 62.18 1.14
N PRO A 16 26.44 63.20 1.17
CA PRO A 16 25.59 63.37 2.36
C PRO A 16 24.17 63.95 2.15
N ALA A 17 23.34 63.65 3.17
CA ALA A 17 22.28 64.45 3.84
C ALA A 17 21.43 65.49 3.12
N GLY A 18 20.11 65.42 3.35
CA GLY A 18 19.16 66.52 3.16
C GLY A 18 17.77 66.16 3.56
N HIS A 19 17.31 66.76 4.65
CA HIS A 19 15.97 66.68 5.24
C HIS A 19 14.85 67.03 4.25
N MET A 20 13.66 66.40 4.41
CA MET A 20 12.44 67.02 4.98
C MET A 20 11.23 66.11 4.92
N GLU A 21 10.41 66.27 5.93
CA GLU A 21 9.13 65.65 6.27
C GLU A 21 8.10 65.63 5.14
N GLU A 22 7.29 64.57 5.11
CA GLU A 22 5.85 64.74 5.01
C GLU A 22 5.13 63.49 5.55
N GLN A 23 4.28 63.71 6.54
CA GLN A 23 3.34 62.74 7.15
C GLN A 23 2.19 62.50 6.21
N SER A 24 1.80 61.23 6.00
CA SER A 24 0.44 60.88 5.67
C SER A 24 0.15 59.41 5.97
N ALA A 25 -0.53 59.22 7.04
CA ALA A 25 -1.57 58.23 7.35
C ALA A 25 -1.68 56.95 6.48
N ALA A 26 -1.14 55.84 7.01
CA ALA A 26 -1.70 54.52 6.80
C ALA A 26 -2.03 53.92 8.15
N ARG A 27 -3.29 53.98 8.54
CA ARG A 27 -3.84 53.22 9.70
C ARG A 27 -3.86 51.74 9.32
N SER A 28 -2.93 51.03 9.86
CA SER A 28 -2.91 49.56 9.88
C SER A 28 -4.10 49.03 10.67
N THR A 29 -4.73 48.03 10.13
CA THR A 29 -5.55 47.09 10.87
C THR A 29 -4.67 46.31 11.86
N VAL A 30 -4.58 46.82 13.08
CA VAL A 30 -4.03 46.10 14.23
C VAL A 30 -5.01 45.00 14.54
N SER A 31 -4.52 43.76 14.50
CA SER A 31 -5.25 42.55 14.75
C SER A 31 -5.90 42.57 16.13
N SER A 32 -7.03 41.90 16.27
CA SER A 32 -7.82 41.71 17.48
C SER A 32 -7.06 41.08 18.67
N PHE A 33 -5.77 40.86 18.54
CA PHE A 33 -4.89 40.29 19.56
C PHE A 33 -4.41 41.36 20.59
N GLU A 34 -4.27 42.60 20.17
CA GLU A 34 -3.78 43.67 21.09
C GLU A 34 -4.85 44.27 22.01
N ARG A 35 -6.12 43.93 21.87
CA ARG A 35 -7.22 44.45 22.74
C ARG A 35 -7.55 43.60 23.95
N ARG A 36 -6.81 42.52 24.23
CA ARG A 36 -7.00 41.71 25.44
C ARG A 36 -5.94 41.95 26.52
N GLU A 37 -5.00 42.86 26.34
CA GLU A 37 -4.02 43.20 27.35
C GLU A 37 -4.52 44.04 28.54
N SER A 38 -5.83 44.27 28.65
CA SER A 38 -6.41 45.06 29.73
C SER A 38 -7.42 44.32 30.61
N MET A 39 -7.35 42.99 30.65
CA MET A 39 -8.21 42.25 31.57
C MET A 39 -7.36 41.36 32.52
N GLN A 40 -7.31 41.81 33.74
CA GLN A 40 -6.93 41.07 34.94
C GLN A 40 -5.55 40.40 34.94
N HIS A 41 -4.54 41.15 35.38
CA HIS A 41 -3.36 40.58 36.00
C HIS A 41 -3.82 39.75 37.20
N PHE A 42 -3.99 38.46 37.04
CA PHE A 42 -3.86 37.53 38.17
C PHE A 42 -2.42 37.67 38.62
N GLU A 43 -2.18 37.87 39.94
CA GLU A 43 -0.87 37.93 40.55
C GLU A 43 -0.02 36.71 40.15
N THR A 44 0.67 36.81 39.02
CA THR A 44 1.76 35.90 38.69
C THR A 44 2.86 36.22 39.66
N THR A 45 3.10 35.31 40.61
CA THR A 45 4.28 35.38 41.46
C THR A 45 5.51 35.57 40.62
N ASP A 46 6.38 36.46 41.02
CA ASP A 46 7.64 36.87 40.42
C ASP A 46 8.59 35.66 40.25
N MET A 47 8.27 34.76 39.32
CA MET A 47 9.09 33.61 38.99
C MET A 47 9.91 33.93 37.73
N ALA A 48 11.23 34.01 37.89
CA ALA A 48 12.15 34.05 36.75
C ALA A 48 12.18 32.68 36.05
N LEU A 49 11.00 32.24 35.54
CA LEU A 49 10.82 31.01 34.80
C LEU A 49 10.61 31.32 33.35
N PHE A 50 11.45 30.74 32.50
CA PHE A 50 11.30 30.84 31.06
C PHE A 50 10.70 29.58 30.48
N VAL A 51 9.75 29.74 29.54
CA VAL A 51 9.12 28.68 28.79
C VAL A 51 9.67 28.69 27.38
N ARG A 52 10.34 27.61 26.98
CA ARG A 52 10.68 27.37 25.58
C ARG A 52 9.44 26.86 24.84
N THR A 53 8.92 27.65 23.95
CA THR A 53 7.73 27.30 23.15
C THR A 53 8.09 26.32 22.04
N SER A 54 7.08 25.69 21.43
CA SER A 54 7.25 24.80 20.26
C SER A 54 7.73 25.53 19.01
N SER A 55 7.61 26.86 18.97
CA SER A 55 8.13 27.73 17.90
C SER A 55 9.53 28.27 18.17
N GLU A 56 10.28 27.66 19.11
CA GLU A 56 11.65 28.05 19.52
C GLU A 56 11.76 29.43 20.19
N ALA A 57 10.64 30.09 20.49
CA ALA A 57 10.65 31.33 21.26
C ALA A 57 10.79 31.05 22.78
N MET A 58 11.32 32.04 23.49
CA MET A 58 11.44 32.03 24.94
C MET A 58 10.46 33.06 25.50
N ASP A 59 9.43 32.56 26.18
CA ASP A 59 8.41 33.39 26.84
C ASP A 59 8.53 33.33 28.34
N GLY A 60 8.06 34.35 29.07
CA GLY A 60 7.87 34.29 30.50
C GLY A 60 6.78 33.27 30.87
N TRP A 61 6.83 32.79 32.10
CA TRP A 61 5.77 31.90 32.62
C TRP A 61 4.43 32.63 32.66
N ASP A 62 3.41 31.99 32.10
CA ASP A 62 2.02 32.47 32.13
C ASP A 62 1.08 31.28 32.33
N ARG A 63 0.50 31.17 33.51
CA ARG A 63 -0.40 30.11 33.92
C ARG A 63 -1.73 30.09 33.11
N SER A 64 -2.18 31.27 32.66
CA SER A 64 -3.44 31.37 31.91
C SER A 64 -3.40 30.57 30.59
N ARG A 65 -2.22 30.38 30.00
CA ARG A 65 -2.04 29.57 28.80
C ARG A 65 -2.42 28.08 28.99
N ILE A 66 -2.29 27.55 30.21
CA ILE A 66 -2.73 26.20 30.53
C ILE A 66 -4.27 26.16 30.53
N VAL A 67 -4.91 27.14 31.20
CA VAL A 67 -6.37 27.25 31.23
C VAL A 67 -6.93 27.38 29.80
N ASP A 68 -6.39 28.31 29.00
CA ASP A 68 -6.82 28.51 27.61
C ASP A 68 -6.65 27.23 26.76
N ALA A 69 -5.57 26.49 26.92
CA ALA A 69 -5.34 25.23 26.22
C ALA A 69 -6.39 24.16 26.60
N LEU A 70 -6.64 24.01 27.90
CA LEU A 70 -7.61 23.05 28.42
C LEU A 70 -9.04 23.36 27.96
N LEU A 71 -9.46 24.64 28.04
CA LEU A 71 -10.80 25.05 27.57
C LEU A 71 -10.97 24.90 26.07
N ARG A 72 -9.94 25.18 25.28
CA ARG A 72 -9.97 25.05 23.82
C ARG A 72 -9.95 23.62 23.35
N GLU A 73 -9.19 22.74 24.00
CA GLU A 73 -8.87 21.40 23.52
C GLU A 73 -9.71 20.32 24.18
N THR A 74 -10.38 20.61 25.32
CA THR A 74 -11.17 19.65 26.10
C THR A 74 -12.58 20.17 26.40
N PHE A 75 -13.37 19.38 27.12
CA PHE A 75 -14.74 19.73 27.54
C PHE A 75 -14.85 20.00 29.06
N ILE A 76 -13.72 20.29 29.73
CA ILE A 76 -13.75 20.60 31.15
C ILE A 76 -14.19 22.05 31.40
N ASP A 77 -14.74 22.30 32.59
CA ASP A 77 -15.14 23.63 33.00
C ASP A 77 -13.93 24.50 33.42
N GLU A 78 -14.14 25.82 33.45
CA GLU A 78 -13.10 26.81 33.76
C GLU A 78 -12.50 26.62 35.16
N GLY A 79 -13.34 26.32 36.18
CA GLY A 79 -12.85 26.11 37.54
C GLY A 79 -11.90 24.92 37.63
N THR A 80 -12.26 23.80 36.98
CA THR A 80 -11.39 22.61 36.89
C THR A 80 -10.07 22.93 36.15
N ALA A 81 -10.14 23.73 35.09
CA ALA A 81 -8.94 24.12 34.34
C ALA A 81 -8.01 25.04 35.17
N GLU A 82 -8.59 25.98 35.92
CA GLU A 82 -7.83 26.83 36.85
C GLU A 82 -7.16 26.04 37.95
N ASP A 83 -7.86 25.11 38.59
CA ASP A 83 -7.33 24.26 39.65
C ASP A 83 -6.13 23.42 39.10
N ILE A 84 -6.27 22.79 37.93
CA ILE A 84 -5.17 22.02 37.34
C ILE A 84 -3.99 22.93 37.05
N SER A 85 -4.23 24.13 36.50
CA SER A 85 -3.17 25.07 36.17
C SER A 85 -2.38 25.50 37.41
N LEU A 86 -3.07 25.71 38.55
CA LEU A 86 -2.45 26.06 39.83
C LEU A 86 -1.64 24.90 40.41
N GLU A 87 -2.12 23.66 40.32
CA GLU A 87 -1.36 22.48 40.76
C GLU A 87 -0.07 22.33 39.97
N VAL A 88 -0.14 22.45 38.64
CA VAL A 88 1.04 22.38 37.76
C VAL A 88 2.04 23.49 38.09
N GLU A 89 1.59 24.72 38.30
CA GLU A 89 2.44 25.82 38.71
C GLU A 89 3.17 25.52 40.05
N ASN A 90 2.44 24.98 41.02
CA ASN A 90 3.00 24.61 42.33
C ASN A 90 4.05 23.49 42.21
N ASP A 91 3.81 22.49 41.34
CA ASP A 91 4.77 21.41 41.10
C ASP A 91 6.04 21.92 40.41
N ILE A 92 5.93 22.86 39.48
CA ILE A 92 7.08 23.52 38.84
C ILE A 92 7.87 24.33 39.86
N LYS A 93 7.18 25.10 40.74
CA LYS A 93 7.83 25.85 41.82
C LYS A 93 8.63 24.95 42.74
N ARG A 94 8.04 23.81 43.14
CA ARG A 94 8.70 22.82 44.02
C ARG A 94 9.90 22.15 43.34
N SER A 95 9.88 21.97 42.02
CA SER A 95 10.98 21.34 41.32
C SER A 95 12.23 22.22 41.19
N GLY A 96 12.12 23.53 41.40
CA GLY A 96 13.24 24.48 41.28
C GLY A 96 13.72 24.68 39.83
N ILE A 97 12.96 24.21 38.84
CA ILE A 97 13.31 24.36 37.41
C ILE A 97 13.22 25.84 37.04
N LYS A 98 14.28 26.38 36.42
CA LYS A 98 14.31 27.75 35.90
C LYS A 98 13.96 27.90 34.42
N MET A 99 14.02 26.82 33.70
CA MET A 99 13.63 26.75 32.27
C MET A 99 12.85 25.47 32.01
N ILE A 100 11.66 25.59 31.50
CA ILE A 100 10.79 24.46 31.21
C ILE A 100 10.36 24.51 29.75
N THR A 101 10.00 23.38 29.16
CA THR A 101 9.47 23.31 27.78
C THR A 101 7.96 23.18 27.78
N ALA A 102 7.29 23.77 26.78
CA ALA A 102 5.85 23.61 26.61
C ALA A 102 5.40 22.13 26.54
N PRO A 103 6.15 21.22 25.87
CA PRO A 103 5.88 19.78 25.97
C PRO A 103 5.84 19.22 27.38
N LEU A 104 6.81 19.55 28.24
CA LEU A 104 6.86 19.04 29.62
C LEU A 104 5.67 19.57 30.43
N ILE A 105 5.32 20.87 30.27
CA ILE A 105 4.13 21.44 30.93
C ILE A 105 2.89 20.63 30.54
N ARG A 106 2.73 20.29 29.24
CA ARG A 106 1.60 19.50 28.75
C ARG A 106 1.54 18.10 29.38
N GLU A 107 2.68 17.46 29.59
CA GLU A 107 2.75 16.14 30.25
C GLU A 107 2.37 16.25 31.75
N MET A 108 2.79 17.32 32.41
CA MET A 108 2.36 17.59 33.82
C MET A 108 0.86 17.81 33.91
N VAL A 109 0.27 18.59 32.97
CA VAL A 109 -1.19 18.77 32.87
C VAL A 109 -1.90 17.44 32.64
N ASN A 110 -1.38 16.61 31.76
CA ASN A 110 -1.96 15.28 31.46
C ASN A 110 -1.92 14.35 32.67
N ALA A 111 -0.85 14.43 33.51
CA ALA A 111 -0.77 13.69 34.76
C ALA A 111 -1.88 14.14 35.72
N LYS A 112 -2.11 15.46 35.86
CA LYS A 112 -3.19 16.00 36.71
C LYS A 112 -4.60 15.62 36.24
N LEU A 113 -4.81 15.61 34.94
CA LEU A 113 -6.07 15.12 34.35
C LEU A 113 -6.31 13.63 34.69
N LEU A 114 -5.26 12.81 34.64
CA LEU A 114 -5.32 11.40 35.00
C LEU A 114 -5.58 11.19 36.49
N GLU A 115 -4.87 11.92 37.37
CA GLU A 115 -5.07 11.89 38.82
C GLU A 115 -6.52 12.22 39.22
N ARG A 116 -7.19 13.07 38.45
CA ARG A 116 -8.60 13.45 38.64
C ARG A 116 -9.61 12.53 37.95
N GLY A 117 -9.16 11.49 37.26
CA GLY A 117 -10.02 10.56 36.54
C GLY A 117 -10.62 11.17 35.22
N LEU A 118 -10.09 12.30 34.74
CA LEU A 118 -10.55 13.00 33.56
C LEU A 118 -9.91 12.45 32.26
N GLU A 119 -10.01 11.13 32.05
CA GLU A 119 -9.33 10.43 30.97
C GLU A 119 -9.77 10.93 29.57
N SER A 120 -11.05 11.26 29.38
CA SER A 120 -11.54 11.79 28.11
C SER A 120 -10.89 13.14 27.78
N ALA A 121 -10.74 14.03 28.76
CA ALA A 121 -10.06 15.31 28.60
C ALA A 121 -8.56 15.09 28.34
N ARG A 122 -7.92 14.17 29.07
CA ARG A 122 -6.51 13.80 28.85
C ARG A 122 -6.25 13.33 27.42
N ARG A 123 -7.13 12.49 26.87
CA ARG A 123 -7.01 12.00 25.47
C ARG A 123 -7.05 13.15 24.46
N LEU A 124 -7.93 14.12 24.65
CA LEU A 124 -8.04 15.29 23.77
C LEU A 124 -6.83 16.23 23.93
N HIS A 125 -6.29 16.35 25.14
CA HIS A 125 -5.15 17.20 25.45
C HIS A 125 -3.80 16.51 25.18
N THR A 126 -3.80 15.21 24.80
CA THR A 126 -2.58 14.42 24.55
C THR A 126 -1.69 15.05 23.46
N ARG A 127 -0.38 14.98 23.67
CA ARG A 127 0.63 15.28 22.67
C ARG A 127 1.04 14.00 21.94
N LEU A 128 1.03 14.05 20.63
CA LEU A 128 1.62 13.02 19.80
C LEU A 128 3.13 13.25 19.63
N GLY A 129 3.93 12.18 19.64
CA GLY A 129 5.36 12.33 19.51
C GLY A 129 6.11 10.99 19.54
N VAL A 130 7.41 11.04 19.24
CA VAL A 130 8.32 9.90 19.26
C VAL A 130 9.39 10.14 20.30
N PRO A 131 9.69 9.16 21.19
CA PRO A 131 10.75 9.30 22.19
C PRO A 131 12.11 9.61 21.56
N LEU A 132 12.93 10.43 22.22
CA LEU A 132 14.25 10.84 21.72
C LEU A 132 15.14 9.63 21.36
N PHE A 133 15.14 8.59 22.20
CA PHE A 133 15.87 7.36 21.94
C PHE A 133 15.42 6.67 20.65
N ASP A 134 14.10 6.60 20.41
CA ASP A 134 13.56 5.95 19.21
C ASP A 134 13.87 6.77 17.94
N VAL A 135 13.89 8.11 18.03
CA VAL A 135 14.35 8.96 16.94
C VAL A 135 15.80 8.68 16.56
N ASP A 136 16.69 8.55 17.56
CA ASP A 136 18.10 8.19 17.35
C ASP A 136 18.22 6.81 16.68
N GLN A 137 17.43 5.81 17.13
CA GLN A 137 17.41 4.49 16.51
C GLN A 137 16.94 4.53 15.06
N LEU A 138 15.91 5.33 14.74
CA LEU A 138 15.39 5.47 13.37
C LEU A 138 16.40 6.15 12.43
N ILE A 139 17.20 7.07 12.93
CA ILE A 139 18.25 7.74 12.15
C ILE A 139 19.44 6.79 11.91
N THR A 140 19.85 6.05 12.94
CA THR A 140 21.10 5.29 12.92
C THR A 140 20.95 3.84 12.47
N ARG A 141 19.75 3.27 12.47
CA ARG A 141 19.49 1.87 12.13
C ARG A 141 18.40 1.69 11.09
N PRO A 142 18.56 0.72 10.15
CA PRO A 142 17.53 0.41 9.16
C PRO A 142 16.24 -0.06 9.82
N ASN A 143 15.11 0.54 9.44
CA ASN A 143 13.78 0.03 9.77
C ASN A 143 13.42 -1.14 8.83
N LYS A 144 12.94 -2.26 9.41
CA LYS A 144 12.54 -3.48 8.69
C LYS A 144 11.02 -3.69 8.64
N GLU A 145 10.22 -2.72 9.05
CA GLU A 145 8.77 -2.84 8.98
C GLU A 145 8.24 -2.79 7.54
N ASN A 146 8.89 -1.99 6.69
CA ASN A 146 8.60 -1.94 5.26
C ASN A 146 9.84 -2.36 4.45
N ALA A 147 9.78 -3.54 3.85
CA ALA A 147 10.88 -4.14 3.09
C ALA A 147 11.30 -3.35 1.83
N ASN A 148 10.48 -2.41 1.37
CA ASN A 148 10.69 -1.65 0.14
C ASN A 148 11.25 -0.25 0.36
N VAL A 149 11.29 0.23 1.61
CA VAL A 149 11.79 1.57 1.94
C VAL A 149 13.28 1.48 2.28
N PRO A 150 14.17 2.11 1.51
CA PRO A 150 15.61 2.13 1.83
C PRO A 150 15.86 2.98 3.07
N HIS A 151 16.93 2.66 3.81
CA HIS A 151 17.36 3.49 4.94
C HIS A 151 18.00 4.79 4.43
N GLY A 152 17.41 5.92 4.80
CA GLY A 152 17.88 7.25 4.37
C GLY A 152 17.04 8.37 5.00
N PRO A 153 17.41 9.65 4.79
CA PRO A 153 16.74 10.80 5.42
C PRO A 153 15.22 10.83 5.15
N GLU A 154 14.80 10.59 3.90
CA GLU A 154 13.37 10.57 3.53
C GLU A 154 12.61 9.40 4.18
N ALA A 155 13.27 8.25 4.32
CA ALA A 155 12.70 7.11 5.03
C ALA A 155 12.51 7.40 6.52
N THR A 156 13.44 8.11 7.14
CA THR A 156 13.31 8.57 8.54
C THR A 156 12.16 9.55 8.69
N ASN A 157 12.06 10.57 7.81
CA ASN A 157 10.95 11.51 7.79
C ASN A 157 9.60 10.80 7.65
N LEU A 158 9.53 9.84 6.72
CA LEU A 158 8.32 9.04 6.50
C LEU A 158 7.94 8.25 7.76
N THR A 159 8.88 7.54 8.37
CA THR A 159 8.62 6.71 9.55
C THR A 159 8.18 7.55 10.75
N LEU A 160 8.79 8.70 10.99
CA LEU A 160 8.36 9.64 12.03
C LEU A 160 6.93 10.13 11.79
N ALA A 161 6.61 10.52 10.54
CA ALA A 161 5.28 10.95 10.17
C ALA A 161 4.25 9.82 10.30
N GLU A 162 4.60 8.59 9.89
CA GLU A 162 3.75 7.41 10.04
C GLU A 162 3.44 7.09 11.49
N ASN A 163 4.42 7.14 12.39
CA ASN A 163 4.23 6.91 13.82
C ASN A 163 3.24 7.90 14.43
N ILE A 164 3.39 9.19 14.12
CA ILE A 164 2.47 10.23 14.61
C ILE A 164 1.07 10.04 14.07
N LYS A 165 0.92 9.79 12.76
CA LYS A 165 -0.38 9.57 12.13
C LYS A 165 -1.07 8.30 12.60
N LYS A 166 -0.32 7.25 12.91
CA LYS A 166 -0.84 6.00 13.49
C LYS A 166 -1.49 6.24 14.85
N GLU A 167 -0.82 6.95 15.74
CA GLU A 167 -1.37 7.34 17.04
C GLU A 167 -2.60 8.25 16.87
N TYR A 168 -2.52 9.26 15.99
CA TYR A 168 -3.64 10.12 15.68
C TYR A 168 -4.85 9.33 15.17
N ALA A 169 -4.63 8.37 14.28
CA ALA A 169 -5.69 7.53 13.74
C ALA A 169 -6.40 6.74 14.86
N LEU A 170 -5.63 6.09 15.72
CA LEU A 170 -6.17 5.28 16.84
C LEU A 170 -6.89 6.12 17.91
N LEU A 171 -6.45 7.34 18.13
CA LEU A 171 -7.04 8.22 19.17
C LEU A 171 -8.21 9.05 18.65
N ASN A 172 -8.23 9.44 17.38
CA ASN A 172 -9.14 10.47 16.88
C ASN A 172 -10.01 10.04 15.68
N VAL A 173 -9.55 9.11 14.84
CA VAL A 173 -10.30 8.65 13.68
C VAL A 173 -11.15 7.43 14.01
N PHE A 174 -10.57 6.47 14.71
CA PHE A 174 -11.26 5.25 15.12
C PHE A 174 -11.86 5.36 16.53
N SER A 175 -12.98 4.70 16.73
CA SER A 175 -13.56 4.53 18.08
C SER A 175 -12.61 3.70 18.96
N GLN A 176 -12.78 3.83 20.28
CA GLN A 176 -12.02 3.04 21.23
C GLN A 176 -12.17 1.54 20.97
N GLU A 177 -13.37 1.05 20.68
CA GLU A 177 -13.64 -0.36 20.37
C GLU A 177 -12.80 -0.88 19.20
N VAL A 178 -12.78 -0.14 18.06
CA VAL A 178 -12.00 -0.48 16.87
C VAL A 178 -10.50 -0.38 17.13
N GLY A 179 -10.06 0.67 17.84
CA GLY A 179 -8.67 0.86 18.24
C GLY A 179 -8.19 -0.25 19.16
N ASP A 180 -8.97 -0.61 20.18
CA ASP A 180 -8.65 -1.68 21.13
C ASP A 180 -8.60 -3.05 20.46
N ALA A 181 -9.54 -3.34 19.55
CA ALA A 181 -9.54 -4.59 18.76
C ALA A 181 -8.27 -4.69 17.88
N HIS A 182 -7.82 -3.57 17.30
CA HIS A 182 -6.54 -3.53 16.60
C HIS A 182 -5.37 -3.78 17.55
N MET A 183 -5.31 -3.08 18.68
CA MET A 183 -4.20 -3.19 19.64
C MET A 183 -4.09 -4.58 20.25
N ARG A 184 -5.21 -5.18 20.62
CA ARG A 184 -5.25 -6.57 21.11
C ARG A 184 -4.90 -7.60 20.03
N GLY A 185 -5.12 -7.28 18.74
CA GLY A 185 -4.84 -8.16 17.62
C GLY A 185 -6.03 -9.04 17.22
N ASP A 186 -7.26 -8.64 17.55
CA ASP A 186 -8.49 -9.26 17.02
C ASP A 186 -8.65 -8.97 15.54
N ILE A 187 -8.25 -7.74 15.15
CA ILE A 187 -8.17 -7.26 13.78
C ILE A 187 -6.84 -6.54 13.54
N HIS A 188 -6.53 -6.28 12.27
CA HIS A 188 -5.44 -5.40 11.87
C HIS A 188 -5.94 -4.34 10.89
N LEU A 189 -5.86 -3.08 11.30
CA LEU A 189 -6.09 -1.92 10.44
C LEU A 189 -4.81 -1.66 9.65
N HIS A 190 -4.85 -1.84 8.33
CA HIS A 190 -3.69 -1.61 7.49
C HIS A 190 -3.42 -0.12 7.29
N ASP A 191 -2.16 0.23 7.07
CA ASP A 191 -1.71 1.57 6.67
C ASP A 191 -2.19 2.70 7.59
N LEU A 192 -2.16 2.49 8.91
CA LEU A 192 -2.55 3.51 9.90
C LEU A 192 -1.74 4.81 9.78
N GLY A 193 -0.46 4.71 9.40
CA GLY A 193 0.39 5.88 9.13
C GLY A 193 -0.01 6.66 7.87
N PHE A 194 -0.88 6.09 7.03
CA PHE A 194 -1.47 6.70 5.83
C PHE A 194 -2.98 6.87 5.96
N ILE A 195 -3.46 7.15 7.15
CA ILE A 195 -4.90 7.28 7.44
C ILE A 195 -5.60 8.33 6.57
N ASP A 196 -4.85 9.32 6.11
CA ASP A 196 -5.28 10.46 5.31
C ASP A 196 -5.41 10.18 3.81
N ARG A 197 -5.28 8.92 3.38
CA ARG A 197 -5.42 8.54 1.97
C ARG A 197 -6.14 7.20 1.79
N PRO A 198 -6.80 6.98 0.61
CA PRO A 198 -7.30 5.66 0.21
C PRO A 198 -6.17 4.63 0.07
N TYR A 199 -6.54 3.36 -0.08
CA TYR A 199 -5.58 2.25 -0.12
C TYR A 199 -4.97 2.06 -1.50
N CYS A 200 -5.66 1.43 -2.46
CA CYS A 200 -5.18 1.14 -3.81
C CYS A 200 -6.01 1.81 -4.88
N SER A 201 -5.44 2.00 -6.07
CA SER A 201 -6.10 2.62 -7.21
C SER A 201 -5.83 1.88 -8.51
N GLY A 202 -6.91 1.51 -9.24
CA GLY A 202 -6.88 0.96 -10.59
C GLY A 202 -7.46 1.93 -11.60
N GLN A 203 -6.74 2.19 -12.68
CA GLN A 203 -7.13 3.16 -13.67
C GLN A 203 -6.73 2.80 -15.08
N SER A 204 -7.36 3.47 -16.02
CA SER A 204 -7.03 3.43 -17.42
C SER A 204 -6.06 4.54 -17.82
N LEU A 205 -5.14 4.23 -18.73
CA LEU A 205 -4.26 5.21 -19.38
C LEU A 205 -5.05 6.27 -20.17
N GLU A 206 -6.27 5.94 -20.56
CA GLU A 206 -7.16 6.77 -21.38
C GLU A 206 -7.49 8.12 -20.74
N TYR A 207 -7.49 8.21 -19.40
CA TYR A 207 -7.71 9.48 -18.70
C TYR A 207 -6.65 10.53 -19.09
N ILE A 208 -5.38 10.17 -19.00
CA ILE A 208 -4.29 11.09 -19.33
C ILE A 208 -4.09 11.24 -20.84
N LYS A 209 -4.48 10.27 -21.66
CA LYS A 209 -4.50 10.39 -23.10
C LYS A 209 -5.50 11.48 -23.53
N LYS A 210 -6.69 11.47 -22.95
CA LYS A 210 -7.77 12.39 -23.32
C LYS A 210 -7.59 13.79 -22.75
N PHE A 211 -7.18 13.91 -21.48
CA PHE A 211 -7.17 15.20 -20.77
C PHE A 211 -5.75 15.79 -20.59
N GLY A 212 -4.71 15.04 -20.97
CA GLY A 212 -3.33 15.45 -20.69
C GLY A 212 -2.96 15.34 -19.22
N LEU A 213 -1.85 15.95 -18.84
CA LEU A 213 -1.37 15.96 -17.47
C LEU A 213 -1.52 17.37 -16.86
N ASN A 214 -2.62 17.57 -16.15
CA ASN A 214 -2.95 18.82 -15.49
C ASN A 214 -3.34 18.51 -14.04
N LEU A 215 -2.34 18.56 -13.15
CA LEU A 215 -2.49 18.22 -11.74
C LEU A 215 -2.76 19.46 -10.91
N PRO A 216 -3.56 19.36 -9.83
CA PRO A 216 -3.72 20.46 -8.86
C PRO A 216 -2.37 20.89 -8.31
N ASN A 217 -2.21 22.19 -8.11
CA ASN A 217 -0.98 22.82 -7.60
C ASN A 217 0.29 22.57 -8.45
N SER A 218 0.13 22.10 -9.69
CA SER A 218 1.24 21.95 -10.63
C SER A 218 1.66 23.31 -11.21
N LEU A 219 2.97 23.53 -11.34
CA LEU A 219 3.51 24.74 -11.95
C LEU A 219 3.31 24.78 -13.47
N ALA A 220 3.04 23.62 -14.10
CA ALA A 220 2.86 23.51 -15.53
C ALA A 220 1.77 22.51 -15.87
N MET A 221 0.99 22.82 -16.90
CA MET A 221 -0.03 21.93 -17.47
C MET A 221 0.46 21.39 -18.81
N ALA A 222 0.25 20.08 -19.04
CA ALA A 222 0.56 19.43 -20.31
C ALA A 222 -0.73 19.03 -21.04
N LYS A 223 -0.84 19.41 -22.32
CA LYS A 223 -1.89 18.93 -23.22
C LYS A 223 -1.75 17.42 -23.45
N PRO A 224 -2.77 16.74 -24.00
CA PRO A 224 -2.66 15.37 -24.44
C PRO A 224 -1.40 15.09 -25.28
N ALA A 225 -0.74 13.97 -24.98
CA ALA A 225 0.52 13.61 -25.62
C ALA A 225 0.33 13.36 -27.12
N LYS A 226 1.30 13.80 -27.93
CA LYS A 226 1.33 13.52 -29.37
C LYS A 226 2.34 12.41 -29.74
N HIS A 227 3.24 12.09 -28.85
CA HIS A 227 4.31 11.11 -29.02
C HIS A 227 4.26 10.04 -27.92
N PRO A 228 4.61 8.78 -28.19
CA PRO A 228 4.52 7.70 -27.22
C PRO A 228 5.42 7.89 -26.00
N GLU A 229 6.62 8.45 -26.15
CA GLU A 229 7.53 8.77 -25.05
C GLU A 229 6.98 9.89 -24.14
N VAL A 230 6.22 10.83 -24.70
CA VAL A 230 5.53 11.87 -23.91
C VAL A 230 4.37 11.25 -23.14
N LEU A 231 3.60 10.33 -23.77
CA LEU A 231 2.54 9.60 -23.09
C LEU A 231 3.10 8.79 -21.92
N LEU A 232 4.22 8.10 -22.13
CA LEU A 232 4.93 7.37 -21.07
C LEU A 232 5.37 8.30 -19.93
N ALA A 233 5.95 9.44 -20.25
CA ALA A 233 6.35 10.44 -19.26
C ALA A 233 5.14 10.98 -18.46
N HIS A 234 3.98 11.18 -19.11
CA HIS A 234 2.74 11.52 -18.43
C HIS A 234 2.27 10.40 -17.49
N MET A 235 2.31 9.14 -17.95
CA MET A 235 1.92 7.97 -17.17
C MET A 235 2.74 7.85 -15.88
N VAL A 236 4.07 7.95 -15.98
CA VAL A 236 4.98 7.85 -14.83
C VAL A 236 4.76 9.00 -13.83
N LYS A 237 4.64 10.24 -14.32
CA LYS A 237 4.38 11.41 -13.46
C LYS A 237 3.02 11.33 -12.78
N PHE A 238 1.99 10.87 -13.49
CA PHE A 238 0.67 10.70 -12.93
C PHE A 238 0.64 9.58 -11.88
N ALA A 239 1.31 8.44 -12.16
CA ALA A 239 1.49 7.38 -11.17
C ALA A 239 2.19 7.88 -9.89
N ALA A 240 3.23 8.71 -10.04
CA ALA A 240 3.93 9.32 -8.92
C ALA A 240 3.02 10.24 -8.09
N ALA A 241 2.20 11.05 -8.75
CA ALA A 241 1.22 11.90 -8.08
C ALA A 241 0.14 11.07 -7.37
N LEU A 242 -0.37 10.02 -8.02
CA LEU A 242 -1.32 9.08 -7.41
C LEU A 242 -0.71 8.37 -6.20
N GLN A 243 0.56 7.92 -6.27
CA GLN A 243 1.23 7.26 -5.14
C GLN A 243 1.35 8.18 -3.91
N SER A 244 1.35 9.49 -4.11
CA SER A 244 1.29 10.45 -3.00
C SER A 244 -0.11 10.53 -2.36
N HIS A 245 -1.16 10.08 -3.05
CA HIS A 245 -2.56 10.13 -2.61
C HIS A 245 -3.16 8.77 -2.29
N PHE A 246 -2.45 7.67 -2.55
CA PHE A 246 -2.85 6.31 -2.23
C PHE A 246 -1.78 5.61 -1.38
N ALA A 247 -2.22 4.82 -0.40
CA ALA A 247 -1.32 4.10 0.49
C ALA A 247 -0.71 2.84 -0.17
N GLY A 248 -1.47 2.18 -1.03
CA GLY A 248 -1.11 0.93 -1.70
C GLY A 248 -0.66 1.11 -3.16
N ALA A 249 -1.01 0.16 -4.01
CA ALA A 249 -0.56 0.10 -5.40
C ALA A 249 -1.36 1.01 -6.35
N ILE A 250 -0.71 1.30 -7.47
CA ILE A 250 -1.25 2.02 -8.61
C ILE A 250 -1.27 1.06 -9.81
N GLY A 251 -2.44 0.51 -10.12
CA GLY A 251 -2.63 -0.41 -11.23
C GLY A 251 -3.09 0.29 -12.50
N TRP A 252 -2.61 -0.19 -13.64
CA TRP A 252 -2.96 0.32 -14.96
C TRP A 252 -3.61 -0.78 -15.78
N ASP A 253 -4.81 -0.51 -16.28
CA ASP A 253 -5.51 -1.46 -17.15
C ASP A 253 -5.03 -1.41 -18.59
N ALA A 254 -5.00 -2.56 -19.24
CA ALA A 254 -4.83 -2.76 -20.68
C ALA A 254 -3.71 -1.91 -21.32
N VAL A 255 -2.56 -1.79 -20.64
CA VAL A 255 -1.48 -0.86 -20.99
C VAL A 255 -1.04 -1.03 -22.43
N ASN A 256 -0.82 -2.28 -22.89
CA ASN A 256 -0.37 -2.54 -24.26
C ASN A 256 -1.43 -2.18 -25.31
N LEU A 257 -2.72 -2.31 -24.97
CA LEU A 257 -3.82 -1.93 -25.87
C LEU A 257 -3.90 -0.41 -26.00
N PHE A 258 -3.83 0.31 -24.88
CA PHE A 258 -3.99 1.76 -24.86
C PHE A 258 -2.76 2.50 -25.42
N PHE A 259 -1.58 1.89 -25.41
CA PHE A 259 -0.41 2.39 -26.13
C PHE A 259 -0.48 2.13 -27.65
N ALA A 260 -1.16 1.09 -28.10
CA ALA A 260 -1.13 0.61 -29.49
C ALA A 260 -1.41 1.69 -30.57
N PRO A 261 -2.36 2.64 -30.38
CA PRO A 261 -2.56 3.72 -31.36
C PRO A 261 -1.35 4.64 -31.55
N TYR A 262 -0.46 4.74 -30.56
CA TYR A 262 0.78 5.53 -30.64
C TYR A 262 1.94 4.75 -31.28
N LEU A 263 1.80 3.44 -31.45
CA LEU A 263 2.87 2.56 -31.93
C LEU A 263 2.76 2.29 -33.44
N ARG A 264 1.59 2.57 -34.04
CA ARG A 264 1.34 2.32 -35.45
C ARG A 264 2.35 3.05 -36.33
N GLY A 265 3.06 2.30 -37.18
CA GLY A 265 4.07 2.82 -38.08
C GLY A 265 5.45 3.08 -37.46
N LEU A 266 5.63 2.82 -36.17
CA LEU A 266 6.95 2.95 -35.53
C LEU A 266 7.85 1.75 -35.91
N PRO A 267 9.16 1.99 -36.13
CA PRO A 267 10.12 0.92 -36.33
C PRO A 267 10.32 0.11 -35.03
N ALA A 268 10.60 -1.19 -35.17
CA ALA A 268 10.76 -2.12 -34.04
C ALA A 268 11.76 -1.62 -32.97
N ARG A 269 12.82 -0.90 -33.38
CA ARG A 269 13.80 -0.32 -32.45
C ARG A 269 13.19 0.71 -31.52
N GLU A 270 12.28 1.52 -32.03
CA GLU A 270 11.62 2.57 -31.21
C GLU A 270 10.59 1.95 -30.27
N VAL A 271 9.83 0.95 -30.70
CA VAL A 271 8.92 0.19 -29.85
C VAL A 271 9.71 -0.47 -28.70
N ARG A 272 10.87 -1.07 -29.00
CA ARG A 272 11.74 -1.67 -27.99
C ARG A 272 12.28 -0.63 -27.00
N GLN A 273 12.72 0.53 -27.49
CA GLN A 273 13.20 1.59 -26.63
C GLN A 273 12.10 2.09 -25.69
N LEU A 274 10.86 2.21 -26.19
CA LEU A 274 9.71 2.61 -25.36
C LEU A 274 9.40 1.56 -24.29
N ALA A 275 9.42 0.27 -24.64
CA ALA A 275 9.23 -0.82 -23.68
C ALA A 275 10.29 -0.79 -22.57
N GLN A 276 11.55 -0.59 -22.94
CA GLN A 276 12.65 -0.45 -22.00
C GLN A 276 12.46 0.77 -21.09
N MET A 277 12.14 1.94 -21.66
CA MET A 277 11.86 3.16 -20.89
C MET A 277 10.71 2.93 -19.90
N LEU A 278 9.61 2.29 -20.29
CA LEU A 278 8.48 2.03 -19.40
C LEU A 278 8.90 1.24 -18.16
N ILE A 279 9.62 0.15 -18.35
CA ILE A 279 10.03 -0.72 -17.25
C ILE A 279 11.07 -0.02 -16.36
N PHE A 280 12.08 0.62 -16.94
CA PHE A 280 13.13 1.27 -16.16
C PHE A 280 12.63 2.51 -15.41
N GLU A 281 11.79 3.34 -16.02
CA GLU A 281 11.22 4.52 -15.35
C GLU A 281 10.43 4.10 -14.09
N PHE A 282 9.55 3.11 -14.19
CA PHE A 282 8.83 2.63 -13.01
C PHE A 282 9.72 1.90 -11.99
N SER A 283 10.78 1.24 -12.42
CA SER A 283 11.70 0.52 -11.53
C SER A 283 12.61 1.45 -10.74
N GLN A 284 12.96 2.62 -11.30
CA GLN A 284 13.96 3.54 -10.74
C GLN A 284 13.34 4.78 -10.10
N GLN A 285 12.09 5.10 -10.42
CA GLN A 285 11.41 6.30 -9.94
C GLN A 285 11.08 6.18 -8.45
N ALA A 286 11.89 6.80 -7.61
CA ALA A 286 11.68 6.91 -6.17
C ALA A 286 11.11 8.29 -5.83
N VAL A 287 9.79 8.48 -5.90
CA VAL A 287 9.16 9.81 -5.76
C VAL A 287 8.33 10.00 -4.51
N ALA A 288 7.93 8.92 -3.87
CA ALA A 288 7.07 8.97 -2.70
C ALA A 288 7.49 7.91 -1.69
N ARG A 289 6.94 8.00 -0.47
CA ARG A 289 7.10 6.97 0.56
C ARG A 289 8.57 6.65 0.91
N GLY A 290 9.35 7.68 1.19
CA GLY A 290 10.69 7.51 1.74
C GLY A 290 11.72 6.92 0.78
N GLY A 291 11.57 7.15 -0.51
CA GLY A 291 12.46 6.63 -1.54
C GLY A 291 12.08 5.27 -2.10
N GLN A 292 10.90 4.75 -1.76
CA GLN A 292 10.35 3.55 -2.39
C GLN A 292 10.03 3.81 -3.87
N ALA A 293 10.30 2.83 -4.74
CA ALA A 293 9.81 2.85 -6.11
C ALA A 293 8.26 2.87 -6.14
N ILE A 294 7.67 3.42 -7.21
CA ILE A 294 6.22 3.42 -7.38
C ILE A 294 5.73 1.97 -7.40
N PHE A 295 4.82 1.65 -6.48
CA PHE A 295 4.23 0.31 -6.40
C PHE A 295 3.20 0.15 -7.54
N THR A 296 3.67 -0.29 -8.70
CA THR A 296 2.93 -0.23 -9.96
C THR A 296 2.69 -1.60 -10.54
N ASP A 297 1.48 -1.80 -11.06
CA ASP A 297 1.04 -2.99 -11.79
C ASP A 297 0.57 -2.59 -13.18
N ILE A 298 0.88 -3.42 -14.19
CA ILE A 298 0.40 -3.25 -15.56
C ILE A 298 -0.36 -4.50 -16.01
N ASN A 299 -1.63 -4.33 -16.33
CA ASN A 299 -2.46 -5.38 -16.91
C ASN A 299 -2.23 -5.45 -18.43
N LEU A 300 -2.00 -6.65 -18.92
CA LEU A 300 -1.56 -6.92 -20.29
C LEU A 300 -2.42 -8.01 -20.91
N TYR A 301 -2.74 -7.84 -22.19
CA TYR A 301 -3.59 -8.76 -22.96
C TYR A 301 -2.91 -9.17 -24.26
N TRP A 302 -3.04 -10.43 -24.64
CA TRP A 302 -2.65 -10.91 -25.97
C TRP A 302 -3.74 -10.67 -27.02
N GLU A 303 -4.99 -10.72 -26.59
CA GLU A 303 -6.19 -10.42 -27.36
C GLU A 303 -6.73 -9.04 -27.05
N ILE A 304 -7.73 -8.58 -27.79
CA ILE A 304 -8.56 -7.44 -27.38
C ILE A 304 -9.73 -7.99 -26.54
N PRO A 305 -9.87 -7.64 -25.27
CA PRO A 305 -11.01 -8.05 -24.45
C PRO A 305 -12.34 -7.64 -25.06
N LYS A 306 -13.39 -8.44 -24.85
CA LYS A 306 -14.73 -8.23 -25.45
C LYS A 306 -15.26 -6.81 -25.20
N HIS A 307 -15.05 -6.27 -23.99
CA HIS A 307 -15.51 -4.94 -23.61
C HIS A 307 -14.76 -3.78 -24.28
N PHE A 308 -13.60 -4.03 -24.91
CA PHE A 308 -12.84 -3.03 -25.67
C PHE A 308 -12.94 -3.21 -27.19
N GLU A 309 -13.56 -4.28 -27.71
CA GLU A 309 -13.60 -4.58 -29.15
C GLU A 309 -14.14 -3.43 -29.99
N ASN A 310 -15.24 -2.83 -29.52
CA ASN A 310 -15.94 -1.76 -30.23
C ASN A 310 -15.64 -0.37 -29.63
N THR A 311 -14.70 -0.27 -28.69
CA THR A 311 -14.35 1.01 -28.07
C THR A 311 -13.52 1.85 -29.03
N PRO A 312 -13.95 3.09 -29.35
CA PRO A 312 -13.20 4.01 -30.18
C PRO A 312 -11.82 4.31 -29.58
N ALA A 313 -10.77 4.15 -30.38
CA ALA A 313 -9.41 4.36 -29.92
C ALA A 313 -9.04 5.85 -29.88
N ILE A 314 -8.51 6.29 -28.72
CA ILE A 314 -7.90 7.60 -28.58
C ILE A 314 -6.44 7.51 -29.00
N GLY A 315 -6.00 8.41 -29.87
CA GLY A 315 -4.66 8.48 -30.42
C GLY A 315 -3.87 9.71 -29.99
N PRO A 316 -2.79 10.02 -30.72
CA PRO A 316 -1.97 11.19 -30.49
C PRO A 316 -2.77 12.49 -30.42
N GLY A 317 -2.48 13.33 -29.44
CA GLY A 317 -3.19 14.59 -29.22
C GLY A 317 -4.51 14.48 -28.47
N GLY A 318 -4.92 13.26 -28.03
CA GLY A 318 -6.17 13.03 -27.31
C GLY A 318 -7.40 12.93 -28.19
N GLU A 319 -7.21 12.84 -29.50
CA GLU A 319 -8.27 12.75 -30.51
C GLU A 319 -8.62 11.30 -30.81
N PHE A 320 -9.87 11.05 -31.22
CA PHE A 320 -10.27 9.73 -31.72
C PHE A 320 -9.61 9.47 -33.07
N THR A 321 -9.07 8.27 -33.26
CA THR A 321 -8.36 7.86 -34.49
C THR A 321 -9.28 7.54 -35.65
N GLY A 322 -10.58 7.38 -35.41
CA GLY A 322 -11.54 6.85 -36.35
C GLY A 322 -11.58 5.31 -36.43
N HIS A 323 -10.77 4.63 -35.63
CA HIS A 323 -10.67 3.18 -35.50
C HIS A 323 -11.06 2.72 -34.11
N THR A 324 -11.38 1.44 -33.94
CA THR A 324 -11.57 0.80 -32.62
C THR A 324 -10.25 0.19 -32.13
N TYR A 325 -10.17 -0.14 -30.83
CA TYR A 325 -8.99 -0.84 -30.29
C TYR A 325 -8.76 -2.21 -30.96
N ALA A 326 -9.80 -2.88 -31.45
CA ALA A 326 -9.67 -4.14 -32.17
C ALA A 326 -8.76 -4.04 -33.40
N GLU A 327 -8.74 -2.90 -34.08
CA GLU A 327 -7.94 -2.65 -35.28
C GLU A 327 -6.44 -2.39 -34.96
N TYR A 328 -6.08 -2.28 -33.70
CA TYR A 328 -4.69 -2.10 -33.23
C TYR A 328 -4.11 -3.37 -32.60
N LEU A 329 -4.75 -4.54 -32.79
CA LEU A 329 -4.27 -5.79 -32.21
C LEU A 329 -2.81 -6.12 -32.56
N PRO A 330 -2.33 -5.95 -33.81
CA PRO A 330 -0.93 -6.25 -34.14
C PRO A 330 0.07 -5.39 -33.38
N GLU A 331 -0.20 -4.11 -33.21
CA GLU A 331 0.63 -3.19 -32.46
C GLU A 331 0.63 -3.54 -30.96
N ALA A 332 -0.53 -3.87 -30.42
CA ALA A 332 -0.68 -4.29 -29.02
C ALA A 332 0.08 -5.60 -28.73
N GLN A 333 0.00 -6.59 -29.63
CA GLN A 333 0.73 -7.85 -29.51
C GLN A 333 2.24 -7.65 -29.62
N ASN A 334 2.69 -6.83 -30.57
CA ASN A 334 4.11 -6.50 -30.70
C ASN A 334 4.64 -5.82 -29.44
N PHE A 335 3.87 -4.91 -28.84
CA PHE A 335 4.31 -4.20 -27.65
C PHE A 335 4.40 -5.10 -26.42
N VAL A 336 3.39 -5.96 -26.17
CA VAL A 336 3.42 -6.88 -25.03
C VAL A 336 4.54 -7.91 -25.18
N TRP A 337 4.80 -8.41 -26.39
CA TRP A 337 5.93 -9.29 -26.65
C TRP A 337 7.26 -8.60 -26.31
N THR A 338 7.43 -7.38 -26.82
CA THR A 338 8.64 -6.58 -26.61
C THR A 338 8.86 -6.23 -25.13
N LEU A 339 7.79 -5.94 -24.36
CA LEU A 339 7.88 -5.76 -22.92
C LEU A 339 8.46 -7.00 -22.24
N PHE A 340 7.99 -8.19 -22.62
CA PHE A 340 8.51 -9.43 -22.04
C PHE A 340 9.95 -9.75 -22.46
N ASP A 341 10.41 -9.32 -23.64
CA ASP A 341 11.82 -9.40 -24.00
C ASP A 341 12.69 -8.56 -23.06
N VAL A 342 12.25 -7.38 -22.66
CA VAL A 342 12.95 -6.54 -21.67
C VAL A 342 12.93 -7.19 -20.27
N TYR A 343 11.80 -7.78 -19.85
CA TYR A 343 11.75 -8.53 -18.58
C TYR A 343 12.70 -9.72 -18.55
N ARG A 344 12.89 -10.40 -19.69
CA ARG A 344 13.86 -11.51 -19.83
C ARG A 344 15.28 -11.04 -19.61
N GLU A 345 15.66 -9.90 -20.17
CA GLU A 345 16.99 -9.33 -19.97
C GLU A 345 17.27 -8.97 -18.51
N GLY A 346 16.24 -8.50 -17.79
CA GLY A 346 16.41 -7.98 -16.45
C GLY A 346 17.10 -6.61 -16.43
N ASP A 347 17.51 -6.19 -15.23
CA ASP A 347 18.27 -4.95 -15.05
C ASP A 347 19.73 -5.09 -15.53
N GLY A 348 20.54 -4.06 -15.35
CA GLY A 348 21.97 -4.05 -15.74
C GLY A 348 22.84 -5.16 -15.11
N THR A 349 22.32 -5.89 -14.12
CA THR A 349 22.95 -7.07 -13.49
C THR A 349 22.22 -8.38 -13.81
N GLY A 350 21.22 -8.35 -14.67
CA GLY A 350 20.37 -9.50 -15.02
C GLY A 350 19.37 -9.88 -13.93
N ARG A 351 19.16 -9.03 -12.91
CA ARG A 351 18.11 -9.24 -11.90
C ARG A 351 16.72 -9.04 -12.47
N PRO A 352 15.70 -9.75 -11.93
CA PRO A 352 14.32 -9.46 -12.26
C PRO A 352 13.95 -8.04 -11.78
N PHE A 353 13.10 -7.37 -12.54
CA PHE A 353 12.47 -6.12 -12.10
C PHE A 353 11.45 -6.39 -11.02
N PHE A 354 11.40 -5.54 -9.99
CA PHE A 354 10.39 -5.67 -8.93
C PHE A 354 9.08 -5.00 -9.34
N PHE A 355 9.19 -3.89 -10.02
CA PHE A 355 8.10 -3.09 -10.60
C PHE A 355 8.47 -2.58 -12.00
N PRO A 356 7.48 -2.30 -12.87
CA PRO A 356 6.07 -2.63 -12.71
C PRO A 356 5.86 -4.15 -12.78
N LYS A 357 4.82 -4.68 -12.12
CA LYS A 357 4.49 -6.12 -12.22
C LYS A 357 3.64 -6.36 -13.47
N PRO A 358 4.05 -7.26 -14.37
CA PRO A 358 3.25 -7.61 -15.54
C PRO A 358 2.19 -8.67 -15.17
N LEU A 359 0.93 -8.29 -15.23
CA LEU A 359 -0.25 -9.13 -15.00
C LEU A 359 -0.84 -9.52 -16.35
N VAL A 360 -0.65 -10.78 -16.77
CA VAL A 360 -1.14 -11.27 -18.05
C VAL A 360 -2.49 -11.93 -17.87
N HIS A 361 -3.49 -11.38 -18.53
CA HIS A 361 -4.85 -11.91 -18.52
C HIS A 361 -4.99 -13.08 -19.47
N ILE A 362 -5.44 -14.20 -18.94
CA ILE A 362 -5.72 -15.45 -19.68
C ILE A 362 -7.24 -15.65 -19.71
N THR A 363 -7.82 -15.55 -20.89
CA THR A 363 -9.27 -15.65 -21.13
C THR A 363 -9.59 -16.80 -22.08
N GLU A 364 -10.86 -17.12 -22.27
CA GLU A 364 -11.26 -18.03 -23.36
C GLU A 364 -10.89 -17.51 -24.73
N LYS A 365 -10.88 -16.19 -24.93
CA LYS A 365 -10.51 -15.55 -26.17
C LYS A 365 -9.00 -15.59 -26.41
N PHE A 366 -8.19 -15.55 -25.35
CA PHE A 366 -6.75 -15.74 -25.43
C PHE A 366 -6.40 -17.00 -26.24
N PHE A 367 -7.02 -18.14 -25.92
CA PHE A 367 -6.76 -19.43 -26.59
C PHE A 367 -7.29 -19.50 -28.04
N LYS A 368 -8.11 -18.53 -28.45
CA LYS A 368 -8.64 -18.44 -29.84
C LYS A 368 -7.89 -17.42 -30.68
N THR A 369 -7.05 -16.60 -30.03
CA THR A 369 -6.31 -15.53 -30.72
C THR A 369 -5.02 -16.08 -31.34
N PRO A 370 -4.75 -15.83 -32.64
CA PRO A 370 -3.55 -16.34 -33.30
C PRO A 370 -2.27 -15.98 -32.58
N GLY A 371 -1.34 -16.93 -32.49
CA GLY A 371 -0.02 -16.74 -31.86
C GLY A 371 0.00 -16.94 -30.35
N HIS A 372 -1.14 -17.21 -29.70
CA HIS A 372 -1.22 -17.39 -28.25
C HIS A 372 -0.29 -18.49 -27.72
N GLU A 373 -0.11 -19.61 -28.43
CA GLU A 373 0.78 -20.69 -27.99
C GLU A 373 2.23 -20.22 -27.86
N LYS A 374 2.72 -19.54 -28.89
CA LYS A 374 4.08 -18.98 -28.90
C LYS A 374 4.26 -17.93 -27.81
N PHE A 375 3.25 -17.07 -27.65
CA PHE A 375 3.28 -16.05 -26.60
C PHE A 375 3.23 -16.69 -25.20
N LEU A 376 2.38 -17.69 -24.99
CA LEU A 376 2.30 -18.41 -23.71
C LEU A 376 3.65 -19.06 -23.35
N HIS A 377 4.30 -19.74 -24.31
CA HIS A 377 5.63 -20.32 -24.10
C HIS A 377 6.67 -19.26 -23.76
N HIS A 378 6.63 -18.10 -24.47
CA HIS A 378 7.53 -16.99 -24.23
C HIS A 378 7.40 -16.42 -22.80
N ILE A 379 6.19 -16.14 -22.35
CA ILE A 379 5.96 -15.61 -21.00
C ILE A 379 6.17 -16.65 -19.89
N CYS A 380 5.98 -17.95 -20.18
CA CYS A 380 6.28 -19.03 -19.25
C CYS A 380 7.79 -19.23 -19.05
N ASP A 381 8.57 -19.09 -20.12
CA ASP A 381 10.04 -19.09 -20.04
C ASP A 381 10.55 -18.00 -19.07
N ILE A 382 10.03 -16.79 -19.23
CA ILE A 382 10.36 -15.65 -18.36
C ILE A 382 9.85 -15.86 -16.93
N ALA A 383 8.66 -16.44 -16.78
CA ALA A 383 8.11 -16.81 -15.47
C ALA A 383 8.98 -17.83 -14.74
N GLY A 384 9.49 -18.83 -15.48
CA GLY A 384 10.42 -19.83 -14.96
C GLY A 384 11.77 -19.23 -14.61
N GLU A 385 12.32 -18.37 -15.46
CA GLU A 385 13.66 -17.80 -15.29
C GLU A 385 13.70 -16.64 -14.28
N LYS A 386 12.87 -15.62 -14.48
CA LYS A 386 12.88 -14.36 -13.73
C LYS A 386 11.73 -14.22 -12.75
N GLY A 387 10.64 -14.97 -12.94
CA GLY A 387 9.42 -14.82 -12.14
C GLY A 387 8.59 -13.58 -12.47
N ASN A 388 8.94 -12.82 -13.50
CA ASN A 388 8.26 -11.56 -13.85
C ASN A 388 6.93 -11.72 -14.62
N THR A 389 6.23 -12.86 -14.46
CA THR A 389 4.91 -13.07 -15.06
C THR A 389 3.92 -13.47 -13.98
N TYR A 390 2.77 -12.81 -13.96
CA TYR A 390 1.61 -13.17 -13.14
C TYR A 390 0.49 -13.55 -14.09
N PHE A 391 -0.09 -14.72 -13.90
CA PHE A 391 -1.19 -15.22 -14.72
C PHE A 391 -2.50 -14.92 -14.02
N VAL A 392 -3.30 -14.05 -14.61
CA VAL A 392 -4.64 -13.67 -14.14
C VAL A 392 -5.66 -14.42 -14.98
N PHE A 393 -6.54 -15.19 -14.34
CA PHE A 393 -7.51 -16.03 -15.03
C PHE A 393 -8.90 -15.40 -15.03
N ASP A 394 -9.29 -14.84 -16.17
CA ASP A 394 -10.62 -14.26 -16.38
C ASP A 394 -11.53 -15.29 -17.02
N ARG A 395 -12.48 -15.79 -16.23
CA ARG A 395 -13.44 -16.82 -16.67
C ARG A 395 -14.83 -16.22 -16.86
N GLY A 396 -15.52 -16.68 -17.90
CA GLY A 396 -16.84 -16.17 -18.24
C GLY A 396 -16.77 -14.76 -18.88
N GLU A 397 -17.76 -13.93 -18.59
CA GLU A 397 -17.84 -12.54 -19.09
C GLU A 397 -17.29 -11.52 -18.07
N THR A 398 -16.64 -11.98 -17.01
CA THR A 398 -16.12 -11.10 -15.97
C THR A 398 -14.82 -10.45 -16.43
N ALA A 399 -14.80 -9.11 -16.46
CA ALA A 399 -13.58 -8.34 -16.62
C ALA A 399 -13.04 -7.94 -15.24
N LYS A 400 -11.73 -7.85 -15.11
CA LYS A 400 -11.04 -7.46 -13.88
C LYS A 400 -9.89 -6.52 -14.18
N ILE A 401 -9.66 -5.59 -13.27
CA ILE A 401 -8.38 -4.86 -13.19
C ILE A 401 -7.66 -5.40 -11.97
N SER A 402 -6.53 -6.05 -12.21
CA SER A 402 -5.74 -6.66 -11.13
C SER A 402 -4.64 -5.72 -10.66
N GLU A 403 -4.40 -5.71 -9.34
CA GLU A 403 -3.45 -4.83 -8.68
C GLU A 403 -2.77 -5.49 -7.49
N CYS A 404 -1.80 -4.79 -6.92
CA CYS A 404 -1.11 -5.18 -5.72
C CYS A 404 -0.55 -6.61 -5.80
N CYS A 405 -0.57 -7.26 -4.65
CA CYS A 405 -0.15 -8.66 -4.57
C CYS A 405 -1.25 -9.60 -5.05
N ARG A 406 -2.53 -9.19 -4.98
CA ARG A 406 -3.70 -10.05 -5.24
C ARG A 406 -4.97 -9.28 -5.56
N LEU A 407 -5.08 -8.01 -5.16
CA LEU A 407 -6.28 -7.21 -5.32
C LEU A 407 -6.73 -7.21 -6.78
N SER A 408 -8.02 -7.44 -6.99
CA SER A 408 -8.67 -7.35 -8.29
C SER A 408 -9.98 -6.59 -8.14
N PHE A 409 -10.16 -5.56 -8.96
CA PHE A 409 -11.45 -4.91 -9.11
C PHE A 409 -12.27 -5.67 -10.12
N LYS A 410 -13.22 -6.46 -9.63
CA LYS A 410 -14.19 -7.11 -10.48
C LYS A 410 -15.20 -6.09 -10.97
N LEU A 411 -15.26 -5.93 -12.29
CA LEU A 411 -16.15 -4.96 -12.92
C LEU A 411 -17.59 -5.46 -12.92
N GLU A 412 -18.49 -4.67 -12.35
CA GLU A 412 -19.92 -4.89 -12.41
C GLU A 412 -20.50 -4.42 -13.75
N LYS A 413 -21.77 -4.69 -14.00
CA LYS A 413 -22.42 -4.27 -15.25
C LYS A 413 -22.35 -2.74 -15.46
N SER A 414 -22.54 -1.97 -14.41
CA SER A 414 -22.40 -0.50 -14.42
C SER A 414 -20.98 -0.04 -14.72
N ASP A 415 -19.98 -0.83 -14.33
CA ASP A 415 -18.57 -0.53 -14.61
C ASP A 415 -18.22 -0.86 -16.08
N LEU A 416 -18.84 -1.89 -16.67
CA LEU A 416 -18.69 -2.22 -18.08
C LEU A 416 -19.27 -1.13 -18.99
N ASP A 417 -20.28 -0.37 -18.54
CA ASP A 417 -20.77 0.80 -19.26
C ASP A 417 -19.69 1.90 -19.37
N ASP A 418 -18.77 1.99 -18.40
CA ASP A 418 -17.61 2.87 -18.49
C ASP A 418 -16.60 2.42 -19.56
N ALA A 419 -16.57 1.15 -19.95
CA ALA A 419 -15.65 0.67 -20.99
C ALA A 419 -15.90 1.30 -22.38
N VAL A 420 -17.10 1.84 -22.61
CA VAL A 420 -17.41 2.66 -23.79
C VAL A 420 -16.66 4.00 -23.75
N HIS A 421 -16.36 4.48 -22.53
CA HIS A 421 -15.62 5.69 -22.26
C HIS A 421 -14.45 5.37 -21.31
N PRO A 422 -13.40 4.69 -21.78
CA PRO A 422 -12.43 4.06 -20.89
C PRO A 422 -11.61 5.05 -20.03
N TRP A 423 -11.64 6.34 -20.31
CA TRP A 423 -11.12 7.37 -19.38
C TRP A 423 -11.90 7.45 -18.07
N LYS A 424 -13.12 6.90 -18.02
CA LYS A 424 -13.92 6.78 -16.79
C LYS A 424 -13.54 5.56 -15.93
N MET A 425 -12.78 4.61 -16.48
CA MET A 425 -12.36 3.41 -15.75
C MET A 425 -11.29 3.76 -14.72
N ARG A 426 -11.75 4.11 -13.52
CA ARG A 426 -10.93 4.37 -12.35
C ARG A 426 -11.65 3.87 -11.11
N TYR A 427 -10.98 2.99 -10.40
CA TYR A 427 -11.50 2.24 -9.25
C TYR A 427 -10.55 2.38 -8.07
N SER A 428 -11.06 2.19 -6.87
CA SER A 428 -10.25 2.34 -5.66
C SER A 428 -10.74 1.42 -4.55
N ALA A 429 -9.80 0.95 -3.75
CA ALA A 429 -10.08 0.41 -2.44
C ALA A 429 -9.78 1.48 -1.37
N LEU A 430 -10.64 1.60 -0.34
CA LEU A 430 -10.45 2.62 0.70
C LEU A 430 -9.46 2.19 1.76
N GLN A 431 -9.58 0.95 2.21
CA GLN A 431 -8.75 0.35 3.26
C GLN A 431 -8.88 -1.16 3.23
N ASN A 432 -7.88 -1.85 3.79
CA ASN A 432 -7.98 -3.24 4.19
C ASN A 432 -8.04 -3.35 5.72
N VAL A 433 -8.95 -4.18 6.22
CA VAL A 433 -9.05 -4.55 7.65
C VAL A 433 -9.01 -6.07 7.74
N THR A 434 -7.95 -6.61 8.32
CA THR A 434 -7.69 -8.05 8.38
C THR A 434 -8.12 -8.66 9.71
N ILE A 435 -8.80 -9.79 9.66
CA ILE A 435 -9.30 -10.55 10.81
C ILE A 435 -8.29 -11.62 11.19
N ASN A 436 -8.04 -11.77 12.50
CA ASN A 436 -7.24 -12.83 13.10
C ASN A 436 -8.10 -14.08 13.29
N LEU A 437 -8.08 -15.00 12.32
CA LEU A 437 -8.91 -16.21 12.35
C LEU A 437 -8.50 -17.21 13.44
N PRO A 438 -7.20 -17.52 13.69
CA PRO A 438 -6.79 -18.44 14.74
C PRO A 438 -7.32 -18.07 16.12
N ARG A 439 -7.28 -16.78 16.48
CA ARG A 439 -7.78 -16.30 17.77
C ARG A 439 -9.25 -16.63 17.98
N ILE A 440 -10.06 -16.49 16.94
CA ILE A 440 -11.49 -16.83 17.00
C ILE A 440 -11.67 -18.32 17.36
N ALA A 441 -10.82 -19.19 16.82
CA ALA A 441 -10.86 -20.61 17.16
C ALA A 441 -10.44 -20.87 18.63
N TYR A 442 -9.43 -20.16 19.13
CA TYR A 442 -9.04 -20.27 20.55
C TYR A 442 -10.16 -19.82 21.49
N GLU A 443 -10.80 -18.71 21.19
CA GLU A 443 -11.93 -18.18 21.97
C GLU A 443 -13.17 -19.05 21.87
N ALA A 444 -13.38 -19.72 20.74
CA ALA A 444 -14.52 -20.63 20.51
C ALA A 444 -14.41 -21.96 21.25
N MET A 445 -13.18 -22.41 21.58
CA MET A 445 -12.93 -23.66 22.34
C MET A 445 -13.64 -24.90 21.78
N GLY A 446 -13.68 -25.05 20.45
CA GLY A 446 -14.30 -26.18 19.77
C GLY A 446 -15.81 -26.08 19.56
N ASP A 447 -16.46 -24.98 19.95
CA ASP A 447 -17.90 -24.76 19.72
C ASP A 447 -18.14 -24.04 18.39
N ASP A 448 -18.74 -24.71 17.43
CA ASP A 448 -19.11 -24.17 16.12
C ASP A 448 -19.99 -22.93 16.22
N THR A 449 -21.01 -22.95 17.07
CA THR A 449 -21.96 -21.83 17.20
C THR A 449 -21.26 -20.58 17.69
N ARG A 450 -20.41 -20.73 18.69
CA ARG A 450 -19.59 -19.66 19.24
C ARG A 450 -18.58 -19.14 18.22
N LEU A 451 -17.94 -20.03 17.45
CA LEU A 451 -16.98 -19.66 16.39
C LEU A 451 -17.63 -18.74 15.35
N PHE A 452 -18.80 -19.12 14.80
CA PHE A 452 -19.50 -18.31 13.81
C PHE A 452 -20.08 -17.00 14.38
N SER A 453 -20.46 -17.00 15.67
CA SER A 453 -20.88 -15.79 16.38
C SER A 453 -19.73 -14.81 16.53
N LEU A 454 -18.58 -15.25 17.02
CA LEU A 454 -17.36 -14.44 17.14
C LEU A 454 -16.86 -13.92 15.79
N LEU A 455 -16.90 -14.77 14.77
CA LEU A 455 -16.53 -14.37 13.40
C LEU A 455 -17.43 -13.24 12.89
N THR A 456 -18.75 -13.34 13.12
CA THR A 456 -19.71 -12.28 12.77
C THR A 456 -19.43 -10.98 13.50
N GLU A 457 -19.11 -11.05 14.80
CA GLU A 457 -18.73 -9.90 15.63
C GLU A 457 -17.46 -9.22 15.10
N ARG A 458 -16.40 -9.96 14.81
CA ARG A 458 -15.13 -9.42 14.29
C ARG A 458 -15.29 -8.74 12.92
N ILE A 459 -16.15 -9.31 12.05
CA ILE A 459 -16.50 -8.68 10.76
C ILE A 459 -17.27 -7.35 11.02
N GLY A 460 -18.15 -7.32 12.02
CA GLY A 460 -18.84 -6.09 12.42
C GLY A 460 -17.88 -4.99 12.87
N ILE A 461 -16.88 -5.33 13.67
CA ILE A 461 -15.82 -4.36 14.10
C ILE A 461 -15.01 -3.89 12.89
N ALA A 462 -14.66 -4.78 11.95
CA ALA A 462 -13.98 -4.39 10.72
C ALA A 462 -14.81 -3.41 9.88
N ALA A 463 -16.12 -3.66 9.75
CA ALA A 463 -17.04 -2.76 9.06
C ALA A 463 -17.14 -1.37 9.73
N GLN A 464 -17.14 -1.31 11.08
CA GLN A 464 -17.09 -0.05 11.81
C GLN A 464 -15.80 0.73 11.51
N GLY A 465 -14.65 0.06 11.46
CA GLY A 465 -13.39 0.69 11.05
C GLY A 465 -13.48 1.32 9.65
N HIS A 466 -14.09 0.62 8.70
CA HIS A 466 -14.32 1.16 7.35
C HIS A 466 -15.26 2.36 7.32
N LEU A 467 -16.34 2.35 8.11
CA LEU A 467 -17.26 3.49 8.21
C LEU A 467 -16.55 4.74 8.73
N GLN A 468 -15.74 4.57 9.76
CA GLN A 468 -15.02 5.67 10.39
C GLN A 468 -13.95 6.25 9.47
N LYS A 469 -13.16 5.41 8.78
CA LYS A 469 -12.22 5.90 7.76
C LYS A 469 -12.92 6.56 6.59
N LYS A 470 -14.06 6.02 6.13
CA LYS A 470 -14.87 6.65 5.07
C LYS A 470 -15.27 8.08 5.45
N ALA A 471 -15.80 8.26 6.65
CA ALA A 471 -16.20 9.57 7.15
C ALA A 471 -15.00 10.55 7.21
N PHE A 472 -13.83 10.05 7.66
CA PHE A 472 -12.61 10.84 7.71
C PHE A 472 -12.13 11.27 6.30
N ILE A 473 -12.07 10.36 5.34
CA ILE A 473 -11.67 10.67 3.95
C ILE A 473 -12.68 11.61 3.29
N GLN A 474 -14.00 11.41 3.50
CA GLN A 474 -15.02 12.32 2.98
C GLN A 474 -14.85 13.75 3.51
N ARG A 475 -14.50 13.92 4.80
CA ARG A 475 -14.17 15.21 5.38
C ARG A 475 -12.97 15.88 4.70
N LEU A 476 -11.93 15.12 4.36
CA LEU A 476 -10.76 15.64 3.64
C LEU A 476 -11.10 16.01 2.18
N LEU A 477 -11.91 15.20 1.49
CA LEU A 477 -12.36 15.47 0.13
C LEU A 477 -13.25 16.71 0.06
N ALA A 478 -14.05 16.97 1.10
CA ALA A 478 -14.91 18.15 1.17
C ALA A 478 -14.13 19.49 1.19
N LEU A 479 -12.81 19.47 1.46
CA LEU A 479 -11.94 20.64 1.35
C LEU A 479 -11.63 21.02 -0.12
N GLY A 480 -11.98 20.15 -1.08
CA GLY A 480 -11.85 20.42 -2.51
C GLY A 480 -10.40 20.63 -2.95
N GLU A 481 -10.21 21.55 -3.91
CA GLU A 481 -8.91 21.84 -4.53
C GLU A 481 -7.85 22.44 -3.58
N THR A 482 -8.29 22.99 -2.46
CA THR A 482 -7.40 23.53 -1.41
C THR A 482 -7.04 22.51 -0.34
N GLY A 483 -7.67 21.33 -0.39
CA GLY A 483 -7.47 20.26 0.58
C GLY A 483 -6.28 19.34 0.26
N PRO A 484 -5.92 18.46 1.22
CA PRO A 484 -4.81 17.54 1.04
C PRO A 484 -5.06 16.46 -0.02
N LEU A 485 -6.30 16.25 -0.43
CA LEU A 485 -6.70 15.29 -1.45
C LEU A 485 -7.17 15.95 -2.75
N ALA A 486 -6.66 17.13 -3.07
CA ALA A 486 -7.05 17.94 -4.23
C ALA A 486 -7.02 17.16 -5.56
N LEU A 487 -6.02 16.28 -5.77
CA LEU A 487 -5.93 15.43 -6.95
C LEU A 487 -7.16 14.51 -7.09
N LEU A 488 -7.64 13.98 -5.97
CA LEU A 488 -8.78 13.06 -5.95
C LEU A 488 -10.13 13.75 -6.15
N THR A 489 -10.18 15.07 -6.00
CA THR A 489 -11.38 15.90 -6.25
C THR A 489 -11.43 16.50 -7.66
N MET A 490 -10.34 16.32 -8.47
CA MET A 490 -10.35 16.81 -9.85
C MET A 490 -11.54 16.26 -10.63
N ASP A 491 -12.24 17.14 -11.33
CA ASP A 491 -13.33 16.80 -12.26
C ASP A 491 -12.95 17.23 -13.68
N ARG A 492 -12.86 16.26 -14.60
CA ARG A 492 -12.58 16.48 -16.03
C ARG A 492 -13.65 15.87 -16.94
N ASP A 493 -14.48 15.01 -16.40
CA ASP A 493 -15.48 14.24 -17.16
C ASP A 493 -16.87 14.24 -16.52
N GLY A 494 -17.13 15.16 -15.61
CA GLY A 494 -18.38 15.31 -14.86
C GLY A 494 -18.43 14.51 -13.57
N GLU A 495 -17.32 13.89 -13.17
CA GLU A 495 -17.19 13.15 -11.91
C GLU A 495 -15.82 13.41 -11.25
N PRO A 496 -15.75 13.46 -9.90
CA PRO A 496 -14.47 13.52 -9.21
C PRO A 496 -13.56 12.35 -9.59
N TYR A 497 -12.24 12.56 -9.56
CA TYR A 497 -11.30 11.48 -9.86
C TYR A 497 -11.53 10.27 -8.95
N LEU A 498 -11.66 10.47 -7.64
CA LEU A 498 -12.08 9.41 -6.71
C LEU A 498 -13.62 9.36 -6.62
N ARG A 499 -14.21 8.34 -7.21
CA ARG A 499 -15.66 8.09 -7.20
C ARG A 499 -16.05 7.33 -5.93
N MET A 500 -16.31 8.05 -4.83
CA MET A 500 -16.61 7.47 -3.52
C MET A 500 -17.77 6.46 -3.51
N HIS A 501 -18.72 6.57 -4.43
CA HIS A 501 -19.83 5.63 -4.55
C HIS A 501 -19.43 4.29 -5.18
N ARG A 502 -18.24 4.19 -5.80
CA ARG A 502 -17.67 2.97 -6.40
C ARG A 502 -16.48 2.41 -5.64
N VAL A 503 -16.15 3.00 -4.51
CA VAL A 503 -15.02 2.54 -3.68
C VAL A 503 -15.35 1.19 -3.03
N THR A 504 -14.38 0.30 -3.03
CA THR A 504 -14.44 -1.02 -2.40
C THR A 504 -13.81 -0.99 -1.01
N TYR A 505 -14.38 -1.74 -0.07
CA TYR A 505 -13.93 -1.83 1.33
C TYR A 505 -13.52 -3.28 1.61
N LEU A 506 -12.23 -3.50 1.90
CA LEU A 506 -11.63 -4.83 1.91
C LEU A 506 -11.65 -5.44 3.31
N ILE A 507 -12.25 -6.61 3.43
CA ILE A 507 -12.20 -7.44 4.65
C ILE A 507 -11.21 -8.57 4.37
N GLY A 508 -10.01 -8.43 4.96
CA GLY A 508 -8.95 -9.42 4.86
C GLY A 508 -9.04 -10.50 5.92
N MET A 509 -8.23 -11.54 5.76
CA MET A 509 -8.10 -12.63 6.74
C MET A 509 -6.68 -13.18 6.77
N VAL A 510 -6.28 -13.74 7.92
CA VAL A 510 -5.00 -14.45 8.12
C VAL A 510 -5.24 -15.67 8.97
N GLY A 511 -4.59 -16.79 8.65
CA GLY A 511 -4.53 -17.96 9.51
C GLY A 511 -5.74 -18.89 9.40
N LEU A 512 -6.37 -19.00 8.22
CA LEU A 512 -7.45 -19.98 8.02
C LEU A 512 -6.96 -21.41 8.29
N ASN A 513 -5.73 -21.72 7.86
CA ASN A 513 -5.13 -23.03 8.09
C ASN A 513 -5.03 -23.37 9.58
N GLU A 514 -4.54 -22.41 10.39
CA GLU A 514 -4.37 -22.58 11.84
C GLU A 514 -5.73 -22.58 12.57
N MET A 515 -6.69 -21.79 12.12
CA MET A 515 -8.06 -21.82 12.63
C MET A 515 -8.69 -23.20 12.45
N VAL A 516 -8.61 -23.76 11.24
CA VAL A 516 -9.15 -25.08 10.91
C VAL A 516 -8.40 -26.16 11.69
N GLN A 517 -7.06 -26.10 11.71
CA GLN A 517 -6.22 -27.05 12.44
C GLN A 517 -6.55 -27.09 13.93
N TYR A 518 -6.69 -25.94 14.57
CA TYR A 518 -7.04 -25.89 15.99
C TYR A 518 -8.44 -26.43 16.28
N HIS A 519 -9.40 -26.12 15.43
CA HIS A 519 -10.81 -26.44 15.65
C HIS A 519 -11.15 -27.89 15.29
N THR A 520 -10.52 -28.46 14.22
CA THR A 520 -10.82 -29.79 13.69
C THR A 520 -9.75 -30.86 14.00
N GLY A 521 -8.53 -30.40 14.33
CA GLY A 521 -7.36 -31.26 14.49
C GLY A 521 -6.55 -31.48 13.22
N GLU A 522 -7.00 -31.01 12.07
CA GLU A 522 -6.36 -31.24 10.75
C GLU A 522 -6.09 -29.92 10.03
N GLU A 523 -4.96 -29.83 9.31
CA GLU A 523 -4.65 -28.72 8.44
C GLU A 523 -5.47 -28.78 7.14
N LEU A 524 -5.64 -27.62 6.46
CA LEU A 524 -6.41 -27.53 5.22
C LEU A 524 -5.98 -28.54 4.13
N HIS A 525 -4.68 -28.89 4.09
CA HIS A 525 -4.17 -29.80 3.07
C HIS A 525 -4.32 -31.29 3.42
N GLU A 526 -4.67 -31.64 4.67
CA GLU A 526 -4.67 -33.02 5.15
C GLU A 526 -5.95 -33.78 4.79
N SER A 527 -7.11 -33.10 4.78
CA SER A 527 -8.38 -33.77 4.44
C SER A 527 -9.36 -32.93 3.63
N GLN A 528 -10.36 -33.60 3.05
CA GLN A 528 -11.47 -32.92 2.37
C GLN A 528 -12.44 -32.27 3.38
N GLU A 529 -12.55 -32.82 4.56
CA GLU A 529 -13.37 -32.30 5.66
C GLU A 529 -12.81 -30.97 6.17
N ALA A 530 -11.48 -30.84 6.33
CA ALA A 530 -10.79 -29.61 6.67
C ALA A 530 -11.05 -28.53 5.61
N ILE A 531 -10.95 -28.86 4.32
CA ILE A 531 -11.28 -27.93 3.23
C ILE A 531 -12.74 -27.48 3.29
N LYS A 532 -13.68 -28.41 3.45
CA LYS A 532 -15.12 -28.10 3.55
C LYS A 532 -15.41 -27.16 4.73
N PHE A 533 -14.76 -27.39 5.86
CA PHE A 533 -14.91 -26.53 7.02
C PHE A 533 -14.33 -25.13 6.74
N GLY A 534 -13.14 -25.05 6.13
CA GLY A 534 -12.56 -23.79 5.69
C GLY A 534 -13.47 -23.04 4.71
N LEU A 535 -14.04 -23.73 3.72
CA LEU A 535 -15.02 -23.15 2.79
C LEU A 535 -16.27 -22.61 3.50
N LYS A 536 -16.79 -23.33 4.51
CA LYS A 536 -17.91 -22.88 5.34
C LYS A 536 -17.59 -21.58 6.07
N ILE A 537 -16.35 -21.43 6.60
CA ILE A 537 -15.87 -20.20 7.25
C ILE A 537 -15.87 -19.04 6.25
N ILE A 538 -15.23 -19.21 5.10
CA ILE A 538 -15.10 -18.12 4.09
C ILE A 538 -16.48 -17.77 3.50
N ALA A 539 -17.35 -18.74 3.24
CA ALA A 539 -18.72 -18.49 2.79
C ALA A 539 -19.53 -17.69 3.84
N HIS A 540 -19.38 -18.00 5.13
CA HIS A 540 -19.99 -17.22 6.21
C HIS A 540 -19.48 -15.77 6.23
N MET A 541 -18.15 -15.58 6.12
CA MET A 541 -17.56 -14.23 6.05
C MET A 541 -18.15 -13.42 4.88
N ASN A 542 -18.27 -14.04 3.70
CA ASN A 542 -18.84 -13.41 2.52
C ASN A 542 -20.31 -13.02 2.73
N LEU A 543 -21.13 -13.91 3.30
CA LEU A 543 -22.54 -13.63 3.62
C LEU A 543 -22.69 -12.47 4.60
N VAL A 544 -21.85 -12.42 5.65
CA VAL A 544 -21.87 -11.31 6.63
C VAL A 544 -21.44 -10.01 5.97
N ALA A 545 -20.36 -10.02 5.19
CA ALA A 545 -19.87 -8.85 4.45
C ALA A 545 -20.95 -8.30 3.50
N ALA A 546 -21.60 -9.18 2.72
CA ALA A 546 -22.69 -8.79 1.82
C ALA A 546 -23.90 -8.19 2.56
N ARG A 547 -24.27 -8.76 3.72
CA ARG A 547 -25.34 -8.23 4.57
C ARG A 547 -25.03 -6.83 5.09
N LEU A 548 -23.82 -6.63 5.62
CA LEU A 548 -23.36 -5.32 6.11
C LEU A 548 -23.23 -4.31 4.95
N GLY A 549 -22.84 -4.78 3.77
CA GLY A 549 -22.79 -3.95 2.56
C GLY A 549 -24.16 -3.38 2.20
N LYS A 550 -25.20 -4.19 2.23
CA LYS A 550 -26.58 -3.74 2.02
C LYS A 550 -27.04 -2.78 3.12
N GLN A 551 -26.72 -3.08 4.38
CA GLN A 551 -27.10 -2.26 5.53
C GLN A 551 -26.52 -0.85 5.46
N HIS A 552 -25.25 -0.71 5.04
CA HIS A 552 -24.49 0.54 5.04
C HIS A 552 -24.38 1.20 3.67
N ASN A 553 -24.99 0.62 2.64
CA ASN A 553 -24.81 1.03 1.23
C ASN A 553 -23.32 1.19 0.86
N MET A 554 -22.56 0.12 1.11
CA MET A 554 -21.11 0.02 0.88
C MET A 554 -20.77 -1.33 0.25
N ARG A 555 -19.73 -1.35 -0.60
CA ARG A 555 -19.25 -2.59 -1.20
C ARG A 555 -18.16 -3.21 -0.33
N PHE A 556 -18.55 -4.04 0.64
CA PHE A 556 -17.61 -4.88 1.41
C PHE A 556 -17.33 -6.16 0.64
N VAL A 557 -16.06 -6.46 0.44
CA VAL A 557 -15.62 -7.68 -0.25
C VAL A 557 -14.46 -8.34 0.51
N LEU A 558 -14.35 -9.65 0.37
CA LEU A 558 -13.23 -10.39 0.95
C LEU A 558 -11.99 -10.26 0.06
N GLU A 559 -10.81 -10.18 0.68
CA GLU A 559 -9.50 -10.16 0.04
C GLU A 559 -8.56 -11.14 0.72
N GLN A 560 -7.76 -11.88 -0.04
CA GLN A 560 -6.57 -12.52 0.53
C GLN A 560 -5.57 -11.42 0.93
N THR A 561 -5.41 -11.18 2.22
CA THR A 561 -4.53 -10.13 2.72
C THR A 561 -3.08 -10.35 2.32
N PRO A 562 -2.35 -9.35 1.80
CA PRO A 562 -0.90 -9.41 1.67
C PRO A 562 -0.26 -9.27 3.06
N ALA A 563 -0.21 -10.38 3.81
CA ALA A 563 0.17 -10.40 5.21
C ALA A 563 1.68 -10.42 5.42
N GLU A 564 2.39 -9.33 5.08
CA GLU A 564 3.83 -9.23 5.25
C GLU A 564 4.23 -9.15 6.73
N SER A 565 3.68 -8.20 7.46
CA SER A 565 3.91 -8.03 8.89
C SER A 565 2.75 -8.54 9.76
N THR A 566 1.53 -8.57 9.23
CA THR A 566 0.31 -8.91 9.97
C THR A 566 0.33 -10.34 10.49
N ALA A 567 0.78 -11.30 9.68
CA ALA A 567 0.88 -12.71 10.07
C ALA A 567 1.85 -12.92 11.25
N TYR A 568 2.98 -12.23 11.23
CA TYR A 568 3.94 -12.23 12.34
C TYR A 568 3.39 -11.52 13.57
N ARG A 569 2.76 -10.34 13.39
CA ARG A 569 2.16 -9.56 14.47
C ARG A 569 1.09 -10.37 15.22
N PHE A 570 0.17 -11.01 14.51
CA PHE A 570 -0.89 -11.80 15.11
C PHE A 570 -0.32 -13.01 15.87
N ALA A 571 0.57 -13.77 15.25
CA ALA A 571 1.22 -14.90 15.91
C ALA A 571 1.94 -14.48 17.20
N LYS A 572 2.67 -13.36 17.15
CA LYS A 572 3.40 -12.84 18.32
C LYS A 572 2.48 -12.37 19.47
N LEU A 573 1.35 -11.74 19.14
CA LEU A 573 0.37 -11.32 20.14
C LEU A 573 -0.33 -12.54 20.76
N ASP A 574 -0.73 -13.49 19.95
CA ASP A 574 -1.45 -14.68 20.41
C ASP A 574 -0.54 -15.59 21.25
N MET A 575 0.74 -15.72 20.93
CA MET A 575 1.72 -16.41 21.77
C MET A 575 1.81 -15.86 23.19
N ARG A 576 1.47 -14.60 23.40
CA ARG A 576 1.45 -13.97 24.74
C ARG A 576 0.12 -14.13 25.47
N LEU A 577 -0.97 -14.24 24.72
CA LEU A 577 -2.33 -14.20 25.25
C LEU A 577 -2.98 -15.59 25.34
N PHE A 578 -2.60 -16.50 24.46
CA PHE A 578 -3.20 -17.82 24.31
C PHE A 578 -2.14 -18.92 24.26
N PRO A 579 -1.97 -19.73 25.32
CA PRO A 579 -1.04 -20.87 25.32
C PRO A 579 -1.29 -21.87 24.19
N GLU A 580 -2.54 -21.96 23.73
CA GLU A 580 -2.99 -22.79 22.63
C GLU A 580 -2.30 -22.50 21.31
N THR A 581 -1.82 -21.29 21.10
CA THR A 581 -1.07 -20.85 19.91
C THR A 581 0.09 -21.79 19.59
N LEU A 582 0.77 -22.32 20.62
CA LEU A 582 1.88 -23.26 20.47
C LEU A 582 1.53 -24.54 19.70
N LYS A 583 0.24 -24.90 19.64
CA LYS A 583 -0.21 -26.14 18.98
C LYS A 583 -0.26 -25.98 17.45
N VAL A 584 -0.42 -24.77 16.95
CA VAL A 584 -0.71 -24.53 15.52
C VAL A 584 0.19 -23.50 14.85
N VAL A 585 0.86 -22.61 15.62
CA VAL A 585 1.76 -21.60 15.05
C VAL A 585 2.86 -22.24 14.22
N LYS A 586 3.20 -21.60 13.08
CA LYS A 586 4.25 -22.06 12.18
C LYS A 586 5.57 -21.36 12.46
N GLY A 587 6.67 -21.93 11.94
CA GLY A 587 8.01 -21.38 12.08
C GLY A 587 8.74 -21.87 13.34
N ASN A 588 9.78 -21.13 13.75
CA ASN A 588 10.64 -21.49 14.86
C ASN A 588 10.40 -20.62 16.09
N VAL A 589 9.73 -21.16 17.11
CA VAL A 589 9.38 -20.46 18.36
C VAL A 589 10.63 -20.00 19.11
N ASN A 590 11.69 -20.80 19.17
CA ASN A 590 12.93 -20.48 19.90
C ASN A 590 13.69 -19.28 19.29
N ARG A 591 13.51 -19.02 18.00
CA ARG A 591 14.10 -17.88 17.29
C ARG A 591 13.14 -16.70 17.14
N GLU A 592 11.92 -16.82 17.65
CA GLU A 592 10.82 -15.89 17.38
C GLU A 592 10.53 -15.71 15.87
N GLU A 593 10.90 -16.66 15.04
CA GLU A 593 10.61 -16.69 13.60
C GLU A 593 9.28 -17.39 13.35
N ILE A 594 8.22 -16.85 13.97
CA ILE A 594 6.87 -17.43 13.98
C ILE A 594 5.93 -16.66 13.06
N TYR A 595 4.92 -17.36 12.54
CA TYR A 595 3.91 -16.74 11.68
C TYR A 595 2.64 -17.57 11.65
N TYR A 596 1.53 -16.95 11.20
CA TYR A 596 0.33 -17.64 10.74
C TYR A 596 0.35 -17.73 9.22
N THR A 597 -0.22 -18.80 8.68
CA THR A 597 -0.34 -18.99 7.23
C THR A 597 -1.14 -17.84 6.61
N ASN A 598 -0.68 -17.38 5.45
CA ASN A 598 -1.27 -16.23 4.79
C ASN A 598 -2.66 -16.59 4.23
N SER A 599 -3.67 -15.87 4.70
CA SER A 599 -5.06 -15.90 4.24
C SER A 599 -5.65 -17.33 4.17
N THR A 600 -6.03 -17.78 2.97
CA THR A 600 -6.65 -19.10 2.72
C THR A 600 -5.68 -20.11 2.10
N LEU A 601 -4.38 -19.78 2.08
CA LEU A 601 -3.36 -20.68 1.54
C LEU A 601 -3.14 -21.87 2.45
N PHE A 602 -2.65 -22.95 1.87
CA PHE A 602 -2.14 -24.09 2.63
C PHE A 602 -0.83 -23.70 3.33
N ASN A 603 -0.52 -24.38 4.40
CA ASN A 603 0.80 -24.31 5.01
C ASN A 603 1.89 -24.35 3.92
N VAL A 604 2.80 -23.38 3.95
CA VAL A 604 3.84 -23.27 2.93
C VAL A 604 4.82 -24.45 2.94
N GLY A 605 4.94 -25.12 4.08
CA GLY A 605 5.76 -26.34 4.25
C GLY A 605 5.04 -27.63 3.85
N ALA A 606 3.75 -27.57 3.52
CA ALA A 606 2.98 -28.75 3.14
C ALA A 606 3.50 -29.36 1.82
N PRO A 607 3.85 -30.65 1.78
CA PRO A 607 4.38 -31.34 0.61
C PRO A 607 3.27 -31.69 -0.38
N VAL A 608 2.59 -30.69 -0.90
CA VAL A 608 1.47 -30.81 -1.83
C VAL A 608 1.96 -30.55 -3.25
N ASP A 609 1.59 -31.44 -4.18
CA ASP A 609 1.88 -31.25 -5.61
C ASP A 609 1.31 -29.92 -6.12
N PRO A 610 2.02 -29.19 -6.99
CA PRO A 610 1.60 -27.88 -7.47
C PRO A 610 0.20 -27.88 -8.13
N ILE A 611 -0.14 -28.89 -8.89
CA ILE A 611 -1.46 -29.00 -9.55
C ILE A 611 -2.56 -29.22 -8.49
N ASP A 612 -2.29 -30.08 -7.49
CA ASP A 612 -3.20 -30.29 -6.37
C ASP A 612 -3.35 -29.03 -5.53
N ARG A 613 -2.26 -28.29 -5.30
CA ARG A 613 -2.29 -27.02 -4.57
C ARG A 613 -3.20 -26.01 -5.27
N VAL A 614 -2.98 -25.70 -6.55
CA VAL A 614 -3.81 -24.73 -7.28
C VAL A 614 -5.27 -25.19 -7.42
N LYS A 615 -5.52 -26.50 -7.52
CA LYS A 615 -6.86 -27.05 -7.57
C LYS A 615 -7.62 -26.85 -6.26
N ARG A 616 -6.99 -27.16 -5.15
CA ARG A 616 -7.61 -27.16 -3.82
C ARG A 616 -7.66 -25.77 -3.21
N GLU A 617 -6.60 -24.96 -3.29
CA GLU A 617 -6.61 -23.54 -2.90
C GLU A 617 -7.60 -22.75 -3.78
N GLY A 618 -7.67 -23.07 -5.07
CA GLY A 618 -8.62 -22.45 -6.00
C GLY A 618 -10.10 -22.60 -5.64
N LEU A 619 -10.46 -23.55 -4.77
CA LEU A 619 -11.85 -23.70 -4.28
C LEU A 619 -12.30 -22.49 -3.44
N PHE A 620 -11.37 -21.79 -2.78
CA PHE A 620 -11.68 -20.59 -1.99
C PHE A 620 -11.82 -19.33 -2.85
N HIS A 621 -11.16 -19.27 -4.01
CA HIS A 621 -11.04 -18.06 -4.83
C HIS A 621 -12.38 -17.47 -5.29
N PRO A 622 -13.39 -18.24 -5.71
CA PRO A 622 -14.70 -17.68 -6.07
C PRO A 622 -15.43 -16.97 -4.93
N LEU A 623 -15.08 -17.27 -3.68
CA LEU A 623 -15.66 -16.65 -2.49
C LEU A 623 -14.92 -15.34 -2.08
N ILE A 624 -13.76 -15.07 -2.69
CA ILE A 624 -12.89 -13.93 -2.36
C ILE A 624 -12.88 -12.96 -3.55
N GLU A 625 -13.84 -12.05 -3.55
CA GLU A 625 -14.14 -11.21 -4.71
C GLU A 625 -13.00 -10.23 -5.05
N ALA A 626 -12.31 -9.69 -4.04
CA ALA A 626 -11.24 -8.73 -4.26
C ALA A 626 -9.88 -9.35 -4.64
N GLY A 627 -9.86 -10.65 -4.94
CA GLY A 627 -8.71 -11.31 -5.54
C GLY A 627 -7.94 -12.23 -4.63
N SER A 628 -7.38 -13.24 -5.26
CA SER A 628 -6.64 -14.33 -4.63
C SER A 628 -5.47 -14.78 -5.52
N LEU A 629 -4.39 -15.24 -4.92
CA LEU A 629 -3.18 -15.67 -5.61
C LEU A 629 -2.65 -16.97 -5.00
N THR A 630 -2.40 -17.98 -5.82
CA THR A 630 -1.64 -19.18 -5.43
C THR A 630 -0.20 -19.06 -5.90
N HIS A 631 0.74 -19.37 -5.01
CA HIS A 631 2.17 -19.41 -5.30
C HIS A 631 2.63 -20.83 -5.63
N VAL A 632 3.44 -20.94 -6.69
CA VAL A 632 4.19 -22.13 -7.01
C VAL A 632 5.67 -21.83 -6.74
N TRP A 633 6.18 -22.37 -5.63
CA TRP A 633 7.57 -22.16 -5.19
C TRP A 633 8.50 -23.05 -6.00
N LEU A 634 9.26 -22.44 -6.90
CA LEU A 634 10.20 -23.18 -7.78
C LEU A 634 11.57 -23.43 -7.11
N GLY A 635 11.94 -22.59 -6.14
CA GLY A 635 13.29 -22.66 -5.55
C GLY A 635 14.37 -22.51 -6.62
N GLU A 636 15.26 -23.50 -6.69
CA GLU A 636 16.33 -23.60 -7.69
C GLU A 636 15.88 -24.27 -9.00
N SER A 637 14.72 -24.94 -9.03
CA SER A 637 14.26 -25.65 -10.23
C SER A 637 13.99 -24.69 -11.40
N HIS A 638 14.29 -25.15 -12.60
CA HIS A 638 14.04 -24.43 -13.85
C HIS A 638 13.19 -25.30 -14.78
N PRO A 639 11.87 -25.34 -14.56
CA PRO A 639 10.97 -26.13 -15.39
C PRO A 639 10.99 -25.65 -16.84
N SER A 640 10.73 -26.54 -17.80
CA SER A 640 10.65 -26.14 -19.19
C SER A 640 9.47 -25.17 -19.41
N PRO A 641 9.59 -24.21 -20.35
CA PRO A 641 8.50 -23.32 -20.72
C PRO A 641 7.23 -24.05 -21.10
N GLU A 642 7.37 -25.22 -21.73
CA GLU A 642 6.29 -26.09 -22.14
C GLU A 642 5.54 -26.70 -20.94
N SER A 643 6.29 -27.18 -19.93
CA SER A 643 5.69 -27.68 -18.67
C SER A 643 4.89 -26.58 -17.96
N LEU A 644 5.43 -25.37 -17.89
CA LEU A 644 4.76 -24.22 -17.29
C LEU A 644 3.55 -23.79 -18.09
N ALA A 645 3.63 -23.78 -19.42
CA ALA A 645 2.49 -23.47 -20.29
C ALA A 645 1.34 -24.49 -20.10
N ASN A 646 1.67 -25.78 -20.08
CA ASN A 646 0.70 -26.83 -19.79
C ASN A 646 0.08 -26.67 -18.40
N PHE A 647 0.87 -26.28 -17.40
CA PHE A 647 0.35 -25.99 -16.07
C PHE A 647 -0.64 -24.83 -16.08
N VAL A 648 -0.33 -23.72 -16.75
CA VAL A 648 -1.21 -22.55 -16.88
C VAL A 648 -2.52 -22.93 -17.56
N VAL A 649 -2.45 -23.67 -18.68
CA VAL A 649 -3.64 -24.14 -19.43
C VAL A 649 -4.52 -25.04 -18.55
N LYS A 650 -3.93 -26.01 -17.84
CA LYS A 650 -4.65 -26.90 -16.91
C LYS A 650 -5.27 -26.10 -15.77
N THR A 651 -4.55 -25.18 -15.18
CA THR A 651 -5.04 -24.30 -14.11
C THR A 651 -6.25 -23.50 -14.57
N PHE A 652 -6.18 -22.89 -15.76
CA PHE A 652 -7.31 -22.16 -16.34
C PHE A 652 -8.54 -23.04 -16.53
N ARG A 653 -8.36 -24.22 -17.15
CA ARG A 653 -9.47 -25.08 -17.58
C ARG A 653 -10.06 -25.94 -16.48
N MET A 654 -9.25 -26.39 -15.49
CA MET A 654 -9.62 -27.42 -14.54
C MET A 654 -9.78 -26.93 -13.10
N THR A 655 -9.49 -25.66 -12.82
CA THR A 655 -9.56 -25.10 -11.47
C THR A 655 -10.35 -23.79 -11.44
N GLN A 656 -10.67 -23.33 -10.23
CA GLN A 656 -11.27 -22.01 -10.01
C GLN A 656 -10.23 -20.98 -9.55
N ASN A 657 -8.95 -21.27 -9.74
CA ASN A 657 -7.88 -20.39 -9.32
C ASN A 657 -7.97 -19.04 -10.02
N ASP A 658 -7.77 -17.93 -9.26
CA ASP A 658 -7.93 -16.58 -9.77
C ASP A 658 -6.63 -16.04 -10.38
N GLN A 659 -5.52 -16.24 -9.66
CA GLN A 659 -4.19 -15.87 -10.11
C GLN A 659 -3.15 -16.91 -9.69
N VAL A 660 -2.11 -17.07 -10.52
CA VAL A 660 -0.94 -17.90 -10.22
C VAL A 660 0.35 -17.13 -10.49
N ALA A 661 1.33 -17.31 -9.62
CA ALA A 661 2.69 -16.82 -9.83
C ALA A 661 3.72 -17.91 -9.54
N PHE A 662 4.63 -18.10 -10.48
CA PHE A 662 5.82 -18.93 -10.29
C PHE A 662 6.88 -18.10 -9.56
N SER A 663 7.45 -18.69 -8.51
CA SER A 663 8.31 -17.97 -7.56
C SER A 663 9.71 -18.62 -7.51
N PRO A 664 10.63 -18.19 -8.39
CA PRO A 664 12.02 -18.57 -8.31
C PRO A 664 12.73 -17.90 -7.13
N GLU A 665 13.84 -18.51 -6.72
CA GLU A 665 14.78 -17.96 -5.76
C GLU A 665 16.07 -17.57 -6.49
N LEU A 666 16.62 -16.41 -6.17
CA LEU A 666 17.75 -15.82 -6.88
C LEU A 666 18.74 -15.20 -5.89
N THR A 667 20.00 -15.19 -6.26
CA THR A 667 21.08 -14.50 -5.52
C THR A 667 21.85 -13.60 -6.48
N THR A 668 21.95 -12.32 -6.16
CA THR A 668 22.77 -11.34 -6.89
C THR A 668 24.01 -11.01 -6.10
N CYS A 669 25.17 -11.18 -6.70
CA CYS A 669 26.45 -10.78 -6.10
C CYS A 669 26.66 -9.27 -6.27
N VAL A 670 26.81 -8.54 -5.17
CA VAL A 670 27.08 -7.10 -5.18
C VAL A 670 28.49 -6.79 -5.71
N SER A 671 29.45 -7.72 -5.51
CA SER A 671 30.84 -7.51 -5.90
C SER A 671 31.11 -7.69 -7.40
N CYS A 672 30.50 -8.69 -8.05
CA CYS A 672 30.73 -8.95 -9.49
C CYS A 672 29.50 -8.69 -10.37
N GLY A 673 28.34 -8.29 -9.78
CA GLY A 673 27.11 -7.94 -10.49
C GLY A 673 26.35 -9.12 -11.12
N ARG A 674 26.76 -10.37 -10.89
CA ARG A 674 26.11 -11.55 -11.49
C ARG A 674 24.97 -12.05 -10.63
N THR A 675 23.86 -12.47 -11.27
CA THR A 675 22.71 -13.11 -10.65
C THR A 675 22.73 -14.61 -10.94
N THR A 676 22.50 -15.43 -9.91
CA THR A 676 22.41 -16.90 -9.98
C THR A 676 21.08 -17.39 -9.41
N ARG A 677 20.70 -18.58 -9.81
CA ARG A 677 19.55 -19.30 -9.27
C ARG A 677 19.85 -19.83 -7.87
N GLY A 678 18.83 -19.85 -7.00
CA GLY A 678 18.94 -20.31 -5.62
C GLY A 678 19.27 -19.19 -4.63
N LEU A 679 19.12 -19.50 -3.32
CA LEU A 679 19.50 -18.62 -2.22
C LEU A 679 20.86 -19.09 -1.67
N HIS A 680 21.92 -18.38 -2.01
CA HIS A 680 23.30 -18.70 -1.65
C HIS A 680 23.90 -17.63 -0.74
N ASP A 681 24.73 -18.04 0.22
CA ASP A 681 25.45 -17.13 1.13
C ASP A 681 26.75 -16.62 0.53
N THR A 682 27.20 -17.24 -0.60
CA THR A 682 28.39 -16.89 -1.33
C THR A 682 28.14 -16.89 -2.84
N CYS A 683 28.83 -16.03 -3.56
CA CYS A 683 28.76 -15.99 -5.02
C CYS A 683 29.43 -17.18 -5.66
N ALA A 684 28.76 -17.90 -6.54
CA ALA A 684 29.30 -19.03 -7.29
C ALA A 684 30.41 -18.65 -8.31
N TYR A 685 30.61 -17.36 -8.61
CA TYR A 685 31.58 -16.89 -9.61
C TYR A 685 32.83 -16.25 -9.01
N CYS A 686 32.73 -15.60 -7.87
CA CYS A 686 33.85 -14.85 -7.27
C CYS A 686 33.99 -15.07 -5.76
N ASP A 687 33.30 -16.04 -5.19
CA ASP A 687 33.34 -16.47 -3.79
C ASP A 687 33.05 -15.34 -2.76
N SER A 688 32.59 -14.19 -3.23
CA SER A 688 32.22 -13.07 -2.37
C SER A 688 31.01 -13.43 -1.49
N ARG A 689 31.08 -13.07 -0.21
CA ARG A 689 29.94 -13.14 0.72
C ARG A 689 29.01 -11.92 0.63
N ASN A 690 29.38 -10.92 -0.17
CA ASN A 690 28.53 -9.76 -0.39
C ASN A 690 27.47 -10.06 -1.46
N VAL A 691 26.45 -10.78 -1.03
CA VAL A 691 25.36 -11.24 -1.89
C VAL A 691 24.00 -10.76 -1.37
N GLU A 692 23.07 -10.51 -2.28
CA GLU A 692 21.67 -10.21 -2.00
C GLU A 692 20.78 -11.34 -2.48
N GLN A 693 20.11 -12.00 -1.54
CA GLN A 693 19.11 -13.02 -1.83
C GLN A 693 17.77 -12.37 -2.15
N ILE A 694 17.11 -12.84 -3.19
CA ILE A 694 15.87 -12.25 -3.74
C ILE A 694 14.85 -13.35 -3.98
N THR A 695 13.65 -13.17 -3.44
CA THR A 695 12.47 -13.98 -3.76
C THR A 695 11.19 -13.21 -3.43
N ARG A 696 10.02 -13.79 -3.69
CA ARG A 696 8.74 -13.12 -3.35
C ARG A 696 8.47 -13.16 -1.86
N ILE A 697 8.19 -12.00 -1.27
CA ILE A 697 7.76 -11.92 0.14
C ILE A 697 6.28 -12.33 0.28
N THR A 698 5.46 -11.79 -0.60
CA THR A 698 4.05 -12.16 -0.81
C THR A 698 3.81 -12.23 -2.32
N GLY A 699 3.10 -11.28 -2.90
CA GLY A 699 2.84 -11.21 -4.34
C GLY A 699 3.94 -10.53 -5.17
N TYR A 700 5.06 -10.05 -4.60
CA TYR A 700 6.12 -9.32 -5.32
C TYR A 700 7.52 -9.64 -4.77
N PHE A 701 8.54 -9.36 -5.57
CA PHE A 701 9.94 -9.62 -5.21
C PHE A 701 10.49 -8.56 -4.28
N THR A 702 11.28 -8.98 -3.29
CA THR A 702 12.09 -8.12 -2.44
C THR A 702 13.38 -8.81 -2.02
N LYS A 703 14.30 -8.05 -1.42
CA LYS A 703 15.53 -8.56 -0.81
C LYS A 703 15.20 -9.26 0.52
N VAL A 704 15.63 -10.49 0.69
CA VAL A 704 15.42 -11.29 1.91
C VAL A 704 16.02 -10.60 3.15
N SER A 705 17.10 -9.83 2.97
CA SER A 705 17.76 -9.07 4.04
C SER A 705 16.82 -8.04 4.71
N SER A 706 15.80 -7.55 4.00
CA SER A 706 14.82 -6.60 4.52
C SER A 706 13.61 -7.24 5.23
N TRP A 707 13.52 -8.59 5.25
CA TRP A 707 12.35 -9.28 5.79
C TRP A 707 12.34 -9.31 7.32
N ASN A 708 11.13 -9.24 7.90
CA ASN A 708 10.91 -9.45 9.32
C ASN A 708 11.13 -10.93 9.71
N LYS A 709 11.21 -11.21 11.02
CA LYS A 709 11.47 -12.55 11.55
C LYS A 709 10.44 -13.58 11.08
N GLY A 710 9.16 -13.25 11.09
CA GLY A 710 8.11 -14.19 10.69
C GLY A 710 8.21 -14.58 9.22
N LYS A 711 8.53 -13.63 8.32
CA LYS A 711 8.74 -13.93 6.89
C LYS A 711 10.00 -14.74 6.63
N ARG A 712 11.04 -14.62 7.45
CA ARG A 712 12.20 -15.50 7.38
C ARG A 712 11.85 -16.92 7.83
N GLY A 713 11.05 -17.09 8.88
CA GLY A 713 10.51 -18.39 9.28
C GLY A 713 9.70 -19.03 8.14
N GLU A 714 8.79 -18.27 7.54
CA GLU A 714 8.02 -18.72 6.38
C GLU A 714 8.92 -19.17 5.21
N LEU A 715 9.98 -18.40 4.90
CA LEU A 715 10.92 -18.74 3.83
C LEU A 715 11.65 -20.07 4.11
N THR A 716 12.03 -20.28 5.37
CA THR A 716 12.69 -21.53 5.80
C THR A 716 11.76 -22.72 5.63
N ASP A 717 10.48 -22.57 5.96
CA ASP A 717 9.48 -23.64 5.92
C ASP A 717 8.98 -23.96 4.49
N ARG A 718 9.21 -23.07 3.49
CA ARG A 718 8.68 -23.25 2.14
C ARG A 718 9.05 -24.58 1.52
N PHE A 719 8.03 -25.38 1.17
CA PHE A 719 8.21 -26.56 0.35
C PHE A 719 8.42 -26.14 -1.11
N ARG A 720 9.62 -26.43 -1.61
CA ARG A 720 10.03 -26.09 -2.97
C ARG A 720 9.77 -27.24 -3.91
N ASN A 721 9.03 -26.97 -4.97
CA ASN A 721 8.68 -27.97 -5.98
C ASN A 721 9.86 -28.20 -6.93
N MET A 722 10.73 -29.13 -6.58
CA MET A 722 11.96 -29.46 -7.32
C MET A 722 11.70 -30.21 -8.64
N HIS A 723 10.51 -30.80 -8.83
CA HIS A 723 10.14 -31.61 -9.98
C HIS A 723 8.75 -31.25 -10.50
N LEU A 724 8.67 -30.24 -11.35
CA LEU A 724 7.58 -30.12 -12.32
C LEU A 724 7.98 -31.00 -13.54
N SER A 725 7.96 -32.33 -13.38
CA SER A 725 8.28 -33.26 -14.46
C SER A 725 7.18 -33.25 -15.51
N ALA A 726 7.62 -33.27 -16.75
CA ALA A 726 6.76 -33.38 -17.90
C ALA A 726 6.32 -34.83 -18.13
N ASP A 727 5.74 -35.52 -17.19
CA ASP A 727 4.85 -36.64 -17.42
C ASP A 727 4.34 -37.26 -16.12
N PRO A 728 3.04 -37.39 -15.96
CA PRO A 728 2.50 -38.58 -15.31
C PRO A 728 2.14 -39.56 -16.41
N SER A 729 2.90 -40.66 -16.46
CA SER A 729 2.51 -41.86 -17.21
C SER A 729 1.11 -42.31 -16.85
#